data_7f0c1201f8782c1e491ff8e8499e7359
#
_entry.id   7f0c1201f8782c1e491ff8e8499e7359
#
_cell.length_a   1.000
_cell.length_b   1.000
_cell.length_c   1.000
_cell.angle_alpha   90.00
_cell.angle_beta   90.00
_cell.angle_gamma   90.00
#
_symmetry.space_group_name_H-M   'P 1'
#
loop_
_entity.id
_entity.type
_entity.pdbx_description
1 polymer ?
#
loop_
_entity_poly.entity_id
_entity_poly.type
_entity_poly.pdbx_seq_one_letter_code
_entity_poly.pdbx_strand_id
1 'polypeptide(L)'
;MYSHSKSIVASIALGTALCSYAAEISSTTLTAVFEDAGKGRFAHLVDRRGQEFVSPRNEDSPLWQVEACKTDAFAEKAIIRANQAKRYAVRAVADGIELTWEDAGVAVEKAVATFLAKPGDPAIRCRITVTPKKGWALVETQFPRFAMNECLGTTPTDDAIVMGTGHGGLVRYPMNPNREYWRSRHVGHSPGNLVAQFGCFYDDGGGLYTMAEDADGNEKELLMDRWWRKDRPDGTFWGGDFLFRWSRFEYSETTDAQPYDILLRSFANPDGEETTWYDAADLYKAWAKKQFWCKKTFLEKTEFLPQWTREAPVVMEFNRAWFDRPAFLKKWLDEYWTKKFPDAPLLSILIGWEHHGDWITTEYFPVYPSEEKFAEMMGWLKAAGGHFWPWPGGHHWNVQVGKKDDGTFRLDFSKDFWERAAPHAVLDPDGKVRLDNLGWLGGGNSATMCPGDPWSVDWWNKDIACALVKRGADLVQADQDVGARVRTCWSTKHGHKPGPGRWLMHAQRHQFETMLAEMRKINPGAMFSFEEMHEYFNDIYAFADYRNCRWPGPEWASVWNYLYHEYVPPFQSGSEQYSRWFWMAFCAADGQMPRLPISTDYYENDPGSLFPNGGFEDLCLGGQGARFWEKPESHDIVTGDAPEGRQALRVATDGARKQVARSIAIDTFWKEGTTYRVSAWLKGEKDNRSNGLSVSAIAPLNGKYKSFGSCSLKVPPAREGWKRLSGEFTIGKGAQSLRFMLDAYGKTSFLADGITFEEKLPDGTFRPVARTAPDNQKEMLAFVERWIRLYCGEGRKWLAHGRELHPPKIDCESVAYHENFRGTEIDNVKPTVFGTAWEAADGTRALMFVNVTPYEQKIAYRWKGAWTRTTMKPHELRLVPVLK
;
A
#
# COMPACT_ATOMS: atom_id res chain seq x y z
N MET A 1 -59.27 13.50 -17.14
CA MET A 1 -59.74 13.21 -15.78
C MET A 1 -58.52 13.15 -14.90
N TYR A 2 -58.37 14.16 -14.06
CA TYR A 2 -57.26 14.26 -13.11
C TYR A 2 -57.53 13.37 -11.91
N SER A 3 -56.56 12.52 -11.56
CA SER A 3 -56.55 11.76 -10.32
C SER A 3 -55.42 12.26 -9.44
N HIS A 4 -55.76 12.94 -8.35
CA HIS A 4 -54.85 13.35 -7.30
C HIS A 4 -54.32 12.13 -6.54
N SER A 5 -53.02 11.88 -6.56
CA SER A 5 -52.38 11.01 -5.59
C SER A 5 -52.05 11.83 -4.33
N LYS A 6 -52.75 11.53 -3.24
CA LYS A 6 -52.47 12.07 -1.92
C LYS A 6 -51.19 11.45 -1.38
N SER A 7 -50.19 12.28 -1.09
CA SER A 7 -49.03 11.90 -0.28
C SER A 7 -49.48 11.55 1.14
N ILE A 8 -49.27 10.33 1.56
CA ILE A 8 -49.46 9.89 2.95
C ILE A 8 -48.20 10.29 3.71
N VAL A 9 -48.31 11.34 4.51
CA VAL A 9 -47.34 11.69 5.54
C VAL A 9 -47.59 10.75 6.70
N ALA A 10 -46.72 9.78 6.92
CA ALA A 10 -46.68 8.99 8.14
C ALA A 10 -46.05 9.83 9.25
N SER A 11 -46.84 10.47 10.09
CA SER A 11 -46.37 11.12 11.31
C SER A 11 -45.96 10.08 12.32
N ILE A 12 -44.68 9.90 12.51
CA ILE A 12 -44.12 9.14 13.64
C ILE A 12 -44.16 10.07 14.86
N ALA A 13 -45.09 9.85 15.75
CA ALA A 13 -45.17 10.53 17.04
C ALA A 13 -44.12 9.90 17.99
N LEU A 14 -42.94 10.51 18.09
CA LEU A 14 -41.98 10.27 19.16
C LEU A 14 -42.12 11.36 20.23
N GLY A 15 -42.31 10.95 21.47
CA GLY A 15 -42.54 11.81 22.61
C GLY A 15 -41.36 12.69 23.00
N THR A 16 -41.68 13.96 23.18
CA THR A 16 -41.14 14.90 24.16
C THR A 16 -39.62 15.18 24.29
N ALA A 17 -39.11 15.99 23.40
CA ALA A 17 -38.39 17.22 23.69
C ALA A 17 -38.67 18.17 22.53
N LEU A 18 -39.17 19.41 22.80
CA LEU A 18 -39.41 20.43 21.77
C LEU A 18 -38.07 20.89 21.14
N CYS A 19 -37.43 20.06 20.30
CA CYS A 19 -36.44 20.53 19.35
C CYS A 19 -37.18 21.17 18.17
N SER A 20 -37.02 22.46 17.98
CA SER A 20 -37.50 23.13 16.80
C SER A 20 -36.62 22.74 15.62
N TYR A 21 -37.15 21.98 14.66
CA TYR A 21 -36.45 21.69 13.41
C TYR A 21 -36.41 22.94 12.53
N ALA A 22 -35.22 23.28 12.02
CA ALA A 22 -35.04 24.47 11.19
C ALA A 22 -35.47 24.22 9.73
N ALA A 23 -35.17 23.03 9.20
CA ALA A 23 -35.42 22.69 7.80
C ALA A 23 -35.37 21.18 7.55
N GLU A 24 -36.03 20.78 6.46
CA GLU A 24 -36.03 19.42 5.93
C GLU A 24 -35.82 19.44 4.42
N ILE A 25 -35.04 18.46 3.90
CA ILE A 25 -34.88 18.21 2.47
C ILE A 25 -34.93 16.72 2.19
N SER A 26 -35.62 16.32 1.11
CA SER A 26 -35.77 14.92 0.72
C SER A 26 -35.44 14.71 -0.75
N SER A 27 -34.55 13.72 -1.01
CA SER A 27 -34.38 13.11 -2.31
C SER A 27 -35.30 11.89 -2.50
N THR A 28 -35.17 11.14 -3.59
CA THR A 28 -35.96 9.91 -3.75
C THR A 28 -35.51 8.77 -2.82
N THR A 29 -34.34 8.85 -2.19
CA THR A 29 -33.80 7.78 -1.34
C THR A 29 -33.53 8.21 0.10
N LEU A 30 -33.39 9.51 0.39
CA LEU A 30 -32.86 10.02 1.65
C LEU A 30 -33.60 11.29 2.08
N THR A 31 -33.85 11.43 3.36
CA THR A 31 -34.36 12.65 3.99
C THR A 31 -33.36 13.16 5.01
N ALA A 32 -33.01 14.43 4.94
CA ALA A 32 -32.19 15.14 5.90
C ALA A 32 -32.98 16.20 6.66
N VAL A 33 -32.89 16.20 7.98
CA VAL A 33 -33.52 17.15 8.88
C VAL A 33 -32.46 17.89 9.66
N PHE A 34 -32.59 19.22 9.75
CA PHE A 34 -31.61 20.10 10.40
C PHE A 34 -32.22 20.74 11.65
N GLU A 35 -31.45 20.85 12.71
CA GLU A 35 -31.83 21.50 13.96
C GLU A 35 -31.51 22.99 13.95
N ASP A 36 -32.42 23.80 14.51
CA ASP A 36 -32.21 25.23 14.73
C ASP A 36 -31.29 25.50 15.95
N ALA A 37 -31.55 24.81 17.05
CA ALA A 37 -30.78 24.92 18.28
C ALA A 37 -29.28 24.56 18.08
N GLY A 38 -29.00 23.58 17.23
CA GLY A 38 -27.65 23.18 16.82
C GLY A 38 -27.04 24.02 15.69
N LYS A 39 -27.70 25.14 15.32
CA LYS A 39 -27.29 25.99 14.20
C LYS A 39 -27.01 25.19 12.92
N GLY A 40 -28.01 24.39 12.54
CA GLY A 40 -28.00 23.67 11.27
C GLY A 40 -27.29 22.32 11.27
N ARG A 41 -26.90 21.74 12.41
CA ARG A 41 -26.42 20.36 12.41
C ARG A 41 -27.51 19.38 11.97
N PHE A 42 -27.14 18.20 11.50
CA PHE A 42 -28.09 17.14 11.21
C PHE A 42 -28.78 16.69 12.51
N ALA A 43 -30.12 16.77 12.54
CA ALA A 43 -30.94 16.09 13.53
C ALA A 43 -31.21 14.65 13.09
N HIS A 44 -31.55 14.46 11.81
CA HIS A 44 -31.82 13.17 11.21
C HIS A 44 -31.26 13.10 9.79
N LEU A 45 -30.82 11.92 9.40
CA LEU A 45 -30.51 11.54 8.04
C LEU A 45 -31.04 10.12 7.84
N VAL A 46 -32.23 10.00 7.27
CA VAL A 46 -33.03 8.77 7.26
C VAL A 46 -33.33 8.32 5.84
N ASP A 47 -33.16 7.03 5.55
CA ASP A 47 -33.54 6.47 4.27
C ASP A 47 -35.06 6.11 4.20
N ARG A 48 -35.51 5.66 3.02
CA ARG A 48 -36.88 5.26 2.79
C ARG A 48 -37.36 4.04 3.57
N ARG A 49 -36.43 3.26 4.12
CA ARG A 49 -36.71 2.10 4.97
C ARG A 49 -36.85 2.49 6.44
N GLY A 50 -36.51 3.74 6.77
CA GLY A 50 -36.49 4.24 8.15
C GLY A 50 -35.16 4.05 8.84
N GLN A 51 -34.11 3.69 8.11
CA GLN A 51 -32.76 3.57 8.68
C GLN A 51 -32.18 4.95 8.98
N GLU A 52 -31.86 5.21 10.23
CA GLU A 52 -31.21 6.44 10.69
C GLU A 52 -29.68 6.31 10.60
N PHE A 53 -29.03 7.30 9.97
CA PHE A 53 -27.59 7.35 9.81
C PHE A 53 -26.88 8.31 10.78
N VAL A 54 -27.63 9.24 11.39
CA VAL A 54 -27.07 10.18 12.38
C VAL A 54 -27.11 9.56 13.77
N SER A 55 -26.01 9.65 14.48
CA SER A 55 -25.93 9.20 15.87
C SER A 55 -26.81 10.04 16.79
N PRO A 56 -27.52 9.44 17.77
CA PRO A 56 -28.18 10.21 18.82
C PRO A 56 -27.20 11.06 19.65
N ARG A 57 -25.89 10.78 19.57
CA ARG A 57 -24.81 11.55 20.19
C ARG A 57 -24.24 12.65 19.29
N ASN A 58 -24.94 13.08 18.25
CA ASN A 58 -24.45 14.07 17.30
C ASN A 58 -24.36 15.51 17.87
N GLU A 59 -24.66 15.70 19.18
CA GLU A 59 -24.70 17.03 19.82
C GLU A 59 -23.41 17.84 19.71
N ASP A 60 -22.26 17.18 19.74
CA ASP A 60 -20.94 17.80 19.63
C ASP A 60 -20.38 17.84 18.20
N SER A 61 -21.16 17.42 17.19
CA SER A 61 -20.73 17.35 15.81
C SER A 61 -21.33 18.45 14.96
N PRO A 62 -20.72 19.65 14.89
CA PRO A 62 -21.20 20.74 14.06
C PRO A 62 -21.14 20.34 12.57
N LEU A 63 -22.08 20.88 11.76
CA LEU A 63 -22.20 20.58 10.33
C LEU A 63 -20.94 20.87 9.52
N TRP A 64 -20.20 21.91 9.95
CA TRP A 64 -18.90 22.24 9.35
C TRP A 64 -17.87 22.66 10.41
N GLN A 65 -16.60 22.47 10.05
CA GLN A 65 -15.44 22.96 10.78
C GLN A 65 -14.43 23.51 9.78
N VAL A 66 -13.79 24.63 10.13
CA VAL A 66 -12.75 25.26 9.34
C VAL A 66 -11.46 25.34 10.16
N GLU A 67 -10.33 24.92 9.59
CA GLU A 67 -9.00 25.34 10.04
C GLU A 67 -8.60 26.56 9.21
N ALA A 68 -8.20 27.63 9.88
CA ALA A 68 -7.69 28.84 9.27
C ALA A 68 -6.33 29.22 9.90
N CYS A 69 -5.48 29.92 9.13
CA CYS A 69 -4.21 30.45 9.62
C CYS A 69 -4.12 31.97 9.42
N LYS A 70 -3.19 32.64 10.12
CA LYS A 70 -2.87 34.02 9.87
C LYS A 70 -2.16 34.17 8.52
N THR A 71 -2.47 35.23 7.79
CA THR A 71 -1.88 35.51 6.46
C THR A 71 -0.41 35.96 6.54
N ASP A 72 0.02 36.44 7.67
CA ASP A 72 1.40 36.87 7.97
C ASP A 72 2.19 35.92 8.91
N ALA A 73 1.51 34.87 9.42
CA ALA A 73 2.09 33.87 10.30
C ALA A 73 1.40 32.51 10.15
N PHE A 74 1.72 31.76 9.10
CA PHE A 74 1.02 30.53 8.73
C PHE A 74 0.99 29.44 9.82
N ALA A 75 1.93 29.47 10.75
CA ALA A 75 1.95 28.58 11.90
C ALA A 75 0.88 28.93 12.97
N GLU A 76 0.35 30.14 12.95
CA GLU A 76 -0.73 30.58 13.87
C GLU A 76 -2.08 30.16 13.29
N LYS A 77 -2.64 29.10 13.86
CA LYS A 77 -3.87 28.48 13.39
C LYS A 77 -5.03 28.65 14.37
N ALA A 78 -6.24 28.61 13.83
CA ALA A 78 -7.49 28.60 14.59
C ALA A 78 -8.45 27.58 13.99
N ILE A 79 -9.21 26.89 14.85
CA ILE A 79 -10.29 25.97 14.47
C ILE A 79 -11.63 26.65 14.77
N ILE A 80 -12.44 26.83 13.75
CA ILE A 80 -13.74 27.49 13.82
C ILE A 80 -14.84 26.47 13.48
N ARG A 81 -15.95 26.51 14.20
CA ARG A 81 -17.07 25.58 14.03
C ARG A 81 -18.40 26.32 13.83
N ALA A 82 -19.36 25.66 13.17
CA ALA A 82 -20.70 26.21 12.90
C ALA A 82 -21.39 26.78 14.14
N ASN A 83 -21.31 26.10 15.28
CA ASN A 83 -21.94 26.52 16.53
C ASN A 83 -21.33 27.82 17.14
N GLN A 84 -20.16 28.25 16.69
CA GLN A 84 -19.53 29.52 17.11
C GLN A 84 -20.08 30.75 16.34
N ALA A 85 -20.94 30.58 15.32
CA ALA A 85 -21.51 31.69 14.59
C ALA A 85 -22.44 32.54 15.49
N LYS A 86 -22.36 33.85 15.38
CA LYS A 86 -23.25 34.76 16.13
C LYS A 86 -24.65 34.82 15.52
N ARG A 87 -24.76 34.69 14.18
CA ARG A 87 -26.04 34.65 13.48
C ARG A 87 -26.14 33.38 12.64
N TYR A 88 -27.33 32.84 12.60
CA TYR A 88 -27.68 31.67 11.80
C TYR A 88 -29.04 31.92 11.15
N ALA A 89 -29.20 31.54 9.90
CA ALA A 89 -30.45 31.66 9.14
C ALA A 89 -30.60 30.50 8.14
N VAL A 90 -31.82 30.12 7.91
CA VAL A 90 -32.24 29.14 6.91
C VAL A 90 -33.16 29.79 5.91
N ARG A 91 -32.99 29.49 4.64
CA ARG A 91 -33.95 29.88 3.59
C ARG A 91 -34.18 28.76 2.58
N ALA A 92 -35.37 28.69 2.06
CA ALA A 92 -35.70 27.85 0.91
C ALA A 92 -35.04 28.42 -0.35
N VAL A 93 -34.49 27.55 -1.20
CA VAL A 93 -33.98 27.86 -2.53
C VAL A 93 -34.62 26.93 -3.56
N ALA A 94 -34.38 27.14 -4.84
CA ALA A 94 -34.83 26.23 -5.87
C ALA A 94 -34.28 24.82 -5.65
N ASP A 95 -35.16 23.82 -5.57
CA ASP A 95 -34.84 22.42 -5.34
C ASP A 95 -34.07 22.14 -4.03
N GLY A 96 -34.18 23.03 -3.01
CA GLY A 96 -33.41 22.78 -1.78
C GLY A 96 -33.49 23.86 -0.71
N ILE A 97 -32.47 23.86 0.13
CA ILE A 97 -32.31 24.79 1.26
C ILE A 97 -30.91 25.39 1.28
N GLU A 98 -30.82 26.59 1.82
CA GLU A 98 -29.57 27.28 2.12
C GLU A 98 -29.47 27.59 3.61
N LEU A 99 -28.36 27.23 4.21
CA LEU A 99 -28.02 27.54 5.59
C LEU A 99 -26.90 28.59 5.61
N THR A 100 -27.08 29.68 6.36
CA THR A 100 -26.08 30.78 6.45
C THR A 100 -25.67 30.99 7.90
N TRP A 101 -24.36 31.09 8.11
CA TRP A 101 -23.70 31.42 9.38
C TRP A 101 -22.87 32.68 9.20
N GLU A 102 -22.98 33.62 10.15
CA GLU A 102 -22.23 34.85 10.08
C GLU A 102 -21.49 35.10 11.41
N ASP A 103 -20.28 35.68 11.29
CA ASP A 103 -19.41 36.05 12.39
C ASP A 103 -19.10 34.87 13.32
N ALA A 104 -18.53 33.81 12.74
CA ALA A 104 -18.14 32.62 13.51
C ALA A 104 -16.68 32.69 13.98
N GLY A 105 -16.49 32.58 15.27
CA GLY A 105 -15.18 32.58 15.91
C GLY A 105 -14.30 33.77 15.50
N VAL A 106 -12.98 33.55 15.49
CA VAL A 106 -12.00 34.62 15.20
C VAL A 106 -11.71 34.79 13.71
N ALA A 107 -11.98 33.78 12.89
CA ALA A 107 -11.46 33.71 11.52
C ALA A 107 -12.52 33.61 10.40
N VAL A 108 -13.79 33.28 10.67
CA VAL A 108 -14.83 33.14 9.64
C VAL A 108 -15.82 34.30 9.70
N GLU A 109 -15.91 35.07 8.61
CA GLU A 109 -16.90 36.15 8.45
C GLU A 109 -18.27 35.59 8.09
N LYS A 110 -18.30 34.69 7.10
CA LYS A 110 -19.54 34.07 6.60
C LYS A 110 -19.28 32.67 6.10
N ALA A 111 -20.21 31.76 6.39
CA ALA A 111 -20.30 30.46 5.74
C ALA A 111 -21.72 30.26 5.17
N VAL A 112 -21.83 29.68 4.00
CA VAL A 112 -23.11 29.37 3.34
C VAL A 112 -23.07 27.94 2.81
N ALA A 113 -23.94 27.08 3.33
CA ALA A 113 -24.09 25.71 2.84
C ALA A 113 -25.40 25.56 2.07
N THR A 114 -25.36 24.90 0.94
CA THR A 114 -26.55 24.55 0.15
C THR A 114 -26.73 23.04 0.12
N PHE A 115 -27.96 22.60 0.28
CA PHE A 115 -28.39 21.22 0.10
C PHE A 115 -29.48 21.20 -0.97
N LEU A 116 -29.24 20.46 -2.04
CA LEU A 116 -30.10 20.40 -3.21
C LEU A 116 -30.55 18.96 -3.47
N ALA A 117 -31.87 18.79 -3.75
CA ALA A 117 -32.46 17.52 -4.15
C ALA A 117 -33.44 17.80 -5.31
N LYS A 118 -32.92 17.66 -6.53
CA LYS A 118 -33.77 17.86 -7.74
C LYS A 118 -34.88 16.81 -7.81
N PRO A 119 -36.02 17.12 -8.38
CA PRO A 119 -37.10 16.14 -8.59
C PRO A 119 -36.59 14.88 -9.30
N GLY A 120 -36.75 13.71 -8.69
CA GLY A 120 -36.29 12.43 -9.21
C GLY A 120 -34.82 12.09 -8.95
N ASP A 121 -34.01 13.00 -8.41
CA ASP A 121 -32.61 12.71 -8.02
C ASP A 121 -32.61 11.82 -6.77
N PRO A 122 -31.86 10.69 -6.79
CA PRO A 122 -31.70 9.85 -5.61
C PRO A 122 -30.77 10.46 -4.55
N ALA A 123 -30.00 11.49 -4.86
CA ALA A 123 -29.00 12.08 -3.97
C ALA A 123 -29.42 13.46 -3.44
N ILE A 124 -28.98 13.78 -2.23
CA ILE A 124 -28.86 15.14 -1.72
C ILE A 124 -27.46 15.63 -2.06
N ARG A 125 -27.36 16.78 -2.76
CA ARG A 125 -26.10 17.40 -3.17
C ARG A 125 -25.74 18.52 -2.23
N CYS A 126 -24.53 18.49 -1.69
CA CYS A 126 -24.09 19.41 -0.66
C CYS A 126 -22.92 20.26 -1.18
N ARG A 127 -22.96 21.57 -0.95
CA ARG A 127 -21.84 22.50 -1.17
C ARG A 127 -21.72 23.47 -0.03
N ILE A 128 -20.51 24.00 0.18
CA ILE A 128 -20.26 25.08 1.12
C ILE A 128 -19.39 26.17 0.49
N THR A 129 -19.67 27.41 0.88
CA THR A 129 -18.86 28.60 0.57
C THR A 129 -18.47 29.26 1.89
N VAL A 130 -17.17 29.52 2.08
CA VAL A 130 -16.67 30.15 3.32
C VAL A 130 -15.89 31.42 2.97
N THR A 131 -16.18 32.49 3.71
CA THR A 131 -15.46 33.78 3.62
C THR A 131 -14.64 33.97 4.89
N PRO A 132 -13.32 34.08 4.82
CA PRO A 132 -12.48 34.36 6.00
C PRO A 132 -12.58 35.84 6.40
N LYS A 133 -12.35 36.14 7.67
CA LYS A 133 -12.15 37.50 8.17
C LYS A 133 -10.79 38.04 7.71
N LYS A 134 -10.66 39.36 7.60
CA LYS A 134 -9.42 40.02 7.26
C LYS A 134 -8.25 39.58 8.14
N GLY A 135 -7.11 39.25 7.51
CA GLY A 135 -5.90 38.76 8.19
C GLY A 135 -5.92 37.27 8.51
N TRP A 136 -6.91 36.53 7.99
CA TRP A 136 -6.99 35.07 8.07
C TRP A 136 -7.13 34.47 6.67
N ALA A 137 -6.58 33.29 6.51
CA ALA A 137 -6.76 32.44 5.32
C ALA A 137 -7.35 31.09 5.72
N LEU A 138 -8.24 30.55 4.90
CA LEU A 138 -8.73 29.18 5.04
C LEU A 138 -7.61 28.20 4.71
N VAL A 139 -7.59 27.03 5.35
CA VAL A 139 -6.63 25.94 5.11
C VAL A 139 -7.37 24.62 4.87
N GLU A 140 -8.34 24.30 5.74
CA GLU A 140 -9.20 23.13 5.61
C GLU A 140 -10.64 23.53 5.90
N THR A 141 -11.57 23.05 5.07
CA THR A 141 -13.00 23.14 5.30
C THR A 141 -13.59 21.74 5.36
N GLN A 142 -14.03 21.31 6.53
CA GLN A 142 -14.73 20.06 6.77
C GLN A 142 -16.24 20.27 6.56
N PHE A 143 -16.83 19.62 5.54
CA PHE A 143 -18.26 19.71 5.22
C PHE A 143 -18.68 18.66 4.16
N PRO A 144 -19.84 17.96 4.28
CA PRO A 144 -20.63 17.87 5.50
C PRO A 144 -19.95 17.02 6.57
N ARG A 145 -20.28 17.25 7.82
CA ARG A 145 -19.71 16.59 8.98
C ARG A 145 -20.79 16.24 9.99
N PHE A 146 -20.80 14.99 10.48
CA PHE A 146 -21.72 14.52 11.52
C PHE A 146 -21.19 13.24 12.18
N ALA A 147 -21.68 12.96 13.39
CA ALA A 147 -21.47 11.65 14.02
C ALA A 147 -22.46 10.65 13.40
N MET A 148 -21.95 9.53 12.92
CA MET A 148 -22.76 8.45 12.35
C MET A 148 -23.34 7.55 13.43
N ASN A 149 -24.46 6.93 13.13
CA ASN A 149 -25.00 5.85 13.91
C ASN A 149 -24.00 4.67 13.96
N GLU A 150 -23.85 4.07 15.12
CA GLU A 150 -22.87 3.01 15.36
C GLU A 150 -23.32 1.63 14.86
N CYS A 151 -24.59 1.51 14.47
CA CYS A 151 -25.19 0.26 13.99
C CYS A 151 -26.29 0.56 12.96
N LEU A 152 -26.26 -0.16 11.87
CA LEU A 152 -27.37 -0.22 10.92
C LEU A 152 -28.27 -1.43 11.29
N GLY A 153 -29.56 -1.32 11.03
CA GLY A 153 -30.50 -2.37 11.44
C GLY A 153 -30.48 -2.63 12.96
N THR A 154 -30.25 -3.88 13.34
CA THR A 154 -30.28 -4.33 14.75
C THR A 154 -28.98 -4.97 15.21
N THR A 155 -28.02 -5.25 14.32
CA THR A 155 -26.85 -6.05 14.57
C THR A 155 -25.62 -5.38 13.96
N PRO A 156 -24.65 -4.89 14.76
CA PRO A 156 -23.48 -4.19 14.23
C PRO A 156 -22.42 -5.12 13.61
N THR A 157 -22.58 -6.44 13.68
CA THR A 157 -21.60 -7.43 13.20
C THR A 157 -21.65 -7.67 11.68
N ASP A 158 -22.77 -7.33 11.02
CA ASP A 158 -22.97 -7.37 9.58
C ASP A 158 -22.69 -6.02 8.91
N ASP A 159 -22.49 -4.97 9.70
CA ASP A 159 -22.12 -3.65 9.20
C ASP A 159 -20.73 -3.67 8.54
N ALA A 160 -20.60 -2.89 7.46
CA ALA A 160 -19.34 -2.73 6.77
C ALA A 160 -19.11 -1.30 6.27
N ILE A 161 -17.83 -0.89 6.23
CA ILE A 161 -17.39 0.32 5.53
C ILE A 161 -16.52 -0.09 4.35
N VAL A 162 -16.75 0.52 3.20
CA VAL A 162 -15.83 0.50 2.07
C VAL A 162 -15.53 1.92 1.61
N MET A 163 -14.27 2.17 1.29
CA MET A 163 -13.81 3.43 0.72
C MET A 163 -12.90 3.16 -0.47
N GLY A 164 -12.85 4.11 -1.39
CA GLY A 164 -11.91 4.11 -2.52
C GLY A 164 -10.47 4.43 -2.11
N THR A 165 -9.94 3.78 -1.06
CA THR A 165 -8.59 4.01 -0.55
C THR A 165 -7.65 2.90 -0.97
N GLY A 166 -6.52 3.24 -1.61
CA GLY A 166 -5.60 2.26 -2.16
C GLY A 166 -6.33 1.32 -3.14
N HIS A 167 -6.17 0.01 -2.99
CA HIS A 167 -6.92 -0.97 -3.80
C HIS A 167 -8.41 -1.07 -3.42
N GLY A 168 -8.78 -0.64 -2.21
CA GLY A 168 -10.12 -0.65 -1.62
C GLY A 168 -10.06 -1.09 -0.16
N GLY A 169 -10.53 -0.22 0.72
CA GLY A 169 -10.57 -0.50 2.15
C GLY A 169 -11.93 -1.07 2.55
N LEU A 170 -12.01 -2.36 2.92
CA LEU A 170 -13.19 -2.97 3.54
C LEU A 170 -12.93 -3.20 5.02
N VAL A 171 -13.81 -2.71 5.85
CA VAL A 171 -13.86 -3.05 7.28
C VAL A 171 -15.24 -3.56 7.62
N ARG A 172 -15.32 -4.84 7.97
CA ARG A 172 -16.50 -5.42 8.59
C ARG A 172 -16.49 -5.15 10.08
N TYR A 173 -17.69 -5.02 10.64
CA TYR A 173 -17.92 -4.69 12.05
C TYR A 173 -17.05 -3.50 12.50
N PRO A 174 -17.23 -2.30 11.91
CA PRO A 174 -16.39 -1.14 12.22
C PRO A 174 -16.41 -0.75 13.69
N MET A 175 -17.47 -1.12 14.42
CA MET A 175 -17.63 -0.86 15.84
C MET A 175 -17.08 -1.96 16.76
N ASN A 176 -16.38 -2.97 16.22
CA ASN A 176 -15.75 -4.02 17.02
C ASN A 176 -14.83 -3.39 18.10
N PRO A 177 -15.08 -3.64 19.40
CA PRO A 177 -14.27 -3.07 20.47
C PRO A 177 -12.83 -3.59 20.51
N ASN A 178 -12.58 -4.77 19.92
CA ASN A 178 -11.27 -5.39 19.83
C ASN A 178 -10.50 -5.00 18.56
N ARG A 179 -11.08 -4.16 17.70
CA ARG A 179 -10.44 -3.71 16.48
C ARG A 179 -9.22 -2.87 16.80
N GLU A 180 -8.06 -3.25 16.26
CA GLU A 180 -6.86 -2.43 16.34
C GLU A 180 -6.97 -1.23 15.38
N TYR A 181 -7.38 -0.10 15.92
CA TYR A 181 -7.70 1.13 15.22
C TYR A 181 -6.65 1.59 14.21
N TRP A 182 -5.38 1.58 14.57
CA TRP A 182 -4.31 2.12 13.73
C TRP A 182 -4.04 1.30 12.44
N ARG A 183 -4.57 0.09 12.36
CA ARG A 183 -4.42 -0.83 11.22
C ARG A 183 -5.55 -0.81 10.23
N SER A 184 -6.66 -0.24 10.61
CA SER A 184 -7.90 -0.27 9.82
C SER A 184 -8.58 1.10 9.76
N ARG A 185 -7.78 2.16 9.77
CA ARG A 185 -8.28 3.53 9.74
C ARG A 185 -8.84 3.87 8.37
N HIS A 186 -10.12 4.25 8.30
CA HIS A 186 -10.80 4.67 7.10
C HIS A 186 -10.71 6.19 6.92
N VAL A 187 -9.53 6.62 6.51
CA VAL A 187 -9.23 7.99 6.09
C VAL A 187 -8.53 7.94 4.74
N GLY A 188 -9.12 8.57 3.76
CA GLY A 188 -8.56 8.69 2.42
C GLY A 188 -8.31 10.13 2.03
N HIS A 189 -7.06 10.47 1.67
CA HIS A 189 -6.63 11.78 1.21
C HIS A 189 -6.27 11.75 -0.29
N SER A 190 -6.70 12.75 -1.05
CA SER A 190 -6.40 12.94 -2.46
C SER A 190 -5.79 14.33 -2.71
N PRO A 191 -4.61 14.44 -3.36
CA PRO A 191 -3.74 13.37 -3.83
C PRO A 191 -3.19 12.54 -2.68
N GLY A 192 -3.07 11.24 -2.88
CA GLY A 192 -2.64 10.29 -1.86
C GLY A 192 -3.43 8.97 -1.98
N ASN A 193 -3.75 8.38 -0.84
CA ASN A 193 -4.39 7.06 -0.78
C ASN A 193 -5.91 7.04 -1.10
N LEU A 194 -6.60 8.16 -1.24
CA LEU A 194 -7.98 8.21 -1.76
C LEU A 194 -7.92 8.16 -3.30
N VAL A 195 -7.87 6.97 -3.84
CA VAL A 195 -7.64 6.70 -5.27
C VAL A 195 -8.91 6.77 -6.10
N ALA A 196 -10.08 6.62 -5.45
CA ALA A 196 -11.42 6.82 -6.00
C ALA A 196 -12.29 7.55 -4.96
N GLN A 197 -13.03 8.56 -5.37
CA GLN A 197 -13.58 9.60 -4.51
C GLN A 197 -14.95 9.22 -3.91
N PHE A 198 -15.07 8.02 -3.31
CA PHE A 198 -16.32 7.56 -2.69
C PHE A 198 -16.08 6.72 -1.44
N GLY A 199 -17.17 6.54 -0.69
CA GLY A 199 -17.26 5.61 0.42
C GLY A 199 -18.69 5.23 0.73
N CYS A 200 -18.89 4.12 1.44
CA CYS A 200 -20.17 3.68 1.92
C CYS A 200 -20.08 3.02 3.29
N PHE A 201 -21.14 3.14 4.06
CA PHE A 201 -21.41 2.41 5.28
C PHE A 201 -22.73 1.66 5.11
N TYR A 202 -22.73 0.33 5.22
CA TYR A 202 -23.82 -0.51 4.82
C TYR A 202 -23.91 -1.80 5.62
N ASP A 203 -25.10 -2.39 5.63
CA ASP A 203 -25.43 -3.75 6.04
C ASP A 203 -25.99 -4.55 4.85
N ASP A 204 -26.43 -5.78 5.08
CA ASP A 204 -27.04 -6.64 4.05
C ASP A 204 -28.29 -6.04 3.42
N GLY A 205 -28.97 -5.16 4.12
CA GLY A 205 -30.21 -4.50 3.66
C GLY A 205 -29.98 -3.20 2.87
N GLY A 206 -28.79 -2.60 2.95
CA GLY A 206 -28.42 -1.34 2.28
C GLY A 206 -27.66 -0.39 3.19
N GLY A 207 -27.46 0.85 2.77
CA GLY A 207 -26.65 1.78 3.54
C GLY A 207 -26.61 3.20 3.01
N LEU A 208 -25.66 3.97 3.57
CA LEU A 208 -25.32 5.33 3.16
C LEU A 208 -24.15 5.30 2.18
N TYR A 209 -24.33 5.92 1.03
CA TYR A 209 -23.29 6.15 0.03
C TYR A 209 -22.94 7.64 -0.04
N THR A 210 -21.66 7.94 -0.24
CA THR A 210 -21.15 9.29 -0.48
C THR A 210 -20.09 9.31 -1.55
N MET A 211 -20.00 10.41 -2.29
CA MET A 211 -18.89 10.69 -3.20
C MET A 211 -18.67 12.19 -3.36
N ALA A 212 -17.47 12.57 -3.78
CA ALA A 212 -17.19 13.89 -4.32
C ALA A 212 -17.24 13.83 -5.86
N GLU A 213 -18.08 14.64 -6.51
CA GLU A 213 -18.14 14.76 -7.98
C GLU A 213 -17.06 15.71 -8.49
N ASP A 214 -15.78 15.43 -8.18
CA ASP A 214 -14.66 16.30 -8.55
C ASP A 214 -13.81 15.71 -9.68
N ALA A 215 -13.91 16.30 -10.86
CA ALA A 215 -13.08 15.96 -12.01
C ALA A 215 -11.82 16.84 -12.15
N ASP A 216 -11.61 17.80 -11.26
CA ASP A 216 -10.56 18.82 -11.37
C ASP A 216 -9.38 18.61 -10.38
N GLY A 217 -9.39 17.51 -9.63
CA GLY A 217 -8.28 17.14 -8.75
C GLY A 217 -8.08 18.08 -7.55
N ASN A 218 -9.15 18.59 -6.96
CA ASN A 218 -9.05 19.37 -5.73
C ASN A 218 -8.54 18.50 -4.58
N GLU A 219 -7.69 19.08 -3.73
CA GLU A 219 -7.18 18.40 -2.54
C GLU A 219 -8.31 18.19 -1.53
N LYS A 220 -8.51 16.93 -1.11
CA LYS A 220 -9.63 16.53 -0.25
C LYS A 220 -9.33 15.28 0.58
N GLU A 221 -10.14 15.06 1.60
CA GLU A 221 -10.09 13.87 2.45
C GLU A 221 -11.52 13.39 2.76
N LEU A 222 -11.73 12.08 2.72
CA LEU A 222 -12.91 11.44 3.28
C LEU A 222 -12.53 10.68 4.54
N LEU A 223 -13.29 10.86 5.60
CA LEU A 223 -13.19 10.08 6.84
C LEU A 223 -14.55 9.44 7.14
N MET A 224 -14.55 8.13 7.31
CA MET A 224 -15.67 7.32 7.80
C MET A 224 -15.10 6.34 8.82
N ASP A 225 -14.86 6.80 10.05
CA ASP A 225 -14.24 5.97 11.08
C ASP A 225 -14.48 6.52 12.49
N ARG A 226 -14.16 5.73 13.49
CA ARG A 226 -14.08 6.22 14.87
C ARG A 226 -12.97 7.25 14.98
N TRP A 227 -13.33 8.42 15.48
CA TRP A 227 -12.36 9.46 15.80
C TRP A 227 -11.86 9.28 17.23
N TRP A 228 -10.63 8.82 17.39
CA TRP A 228 -10.00 8.68 18.70
C TRP A 228 -9.50 10.04 19.21
N ARG A 229 -9.98 10.48 20.37
CA ARG A 229 -9.44 11.66 21.05
C ARG A 229 -8.33 11.21 21.99
N LYS A 230 -7.16 11.84 21.88
CA LYS A 230 -6.02 11.69 22.80
C LYS A 230 -6.13 12.56 24.06
N ASP A 231 -7.17 13.30 24.21
CA ASP A 231 -7.28 14.43 25.11
C ASP A 231 -7.86 14.11 26.49
N ARG A 232 -7.77 12.85 26.96
CA ARG A 232 -8.02 12.55 28.38
C ARG A 232 -6.79 12.82 29.22
N PRO A 233 -6.96 13.44 30.41
CA PRO A 233 -5.88 13.70 31.36
C PRO A 233 -5.17 12.43 31.85
N ASP A 234 -5.83 11.25 31.81
CA ASP A 234 -5.29 9.96 32.24
C ASP A 234 -4.56 9.18 31.13
N GLY A 235 -4.46 9.75 29.91
CA GLY A 235 -3.80 9.11 28.77
C GLY A 235 -4.54 7.90 28.19
N THR A 236 -5.75 7.60 28.63
CA THR A 236 -6.53 6.50 28.08
C THR A 236 -7.15 6.89 26.74
N PHE A 237 -7.16 5.93 25.81
CA PHE A 237 -7.86 6.10 24.54
C PHE A 237 -9.36 5.91 24.75
N TRP A 238 -10.15 6.91 24.36
CA TRP A 238 -11.60 6.75 24.24
C TRP A 238 -11.96 6.22 22.87
N GLY A 239 -12.95 5.35 22.81
CA GLY A 239 -13.73 5.20 21.60
C GLY A 239 -14.41 6.53 21.32
N GLY A 240 -13.89 7.29 20.38
CA GLY A 240 -14.48 8.53 19.92
C GLY A 240 -15.75 8.24 19.11
N ASP A 241 -16.50 9.28 18.79
CA ASP A 241 -17.67 9.17 17.93
C ASP A 241 -17.30 8.54 16.58
N PHE A 242 -18.22 7.76 16.03
CA PHE A 242 -18.12 7.29 14.65
C PHE A 242 -18.42 8.47 13.74
N LEU A 243 -17.39 9.05 13.14
CA LEU A 243 -17.44 10.32 12.46
C LEU A 243 -17.44 10.14 10.94
N PHE A 244 -18.37 10.84 10.30
CA PHE A 244 -18.37 11.10 8.88
C PHE A 244 -17.95 12.53 8.60
N ARG A 245 -17.00 12.72 7.68
CA ARG A 245 -16.70 14.03 7.12
C ARG A 245 -16.02 13.97 5.76
N TRP A 246 -16.32 14.94 4.92
CA TRP A 246 -15.46 15.37 3.84
C TRP A 246 -14.65 16.57 4.29
N SER A 247 -13.38 16.65 3.88
CA SER A 247 -12.51 17.81 4.04
C SER A 247 -12.08 18.28 2.67
N ARG A 248 -12.14 19.57 2.42
CA ARG A 248 -11.47 20.25 1.32
C ARG A 248 -10.30 21.03 1.86
N PHE A 249 -9.15 20.89 1.22
CA PHE A 249 -7.94 21.62 1.57
C PHE A 249 -7.65 22.67 0.50
N GLU A 250 -7.69 23.94 0.88
CA GLU A 250 -7.40 25.07 -0.01
C GLU A 250 -6.97 26.29 0.80
N TYR A 251 -5.76 26.77 0.52
CA TYR A 251 -5.33 28.05 1.07
C TYR A 251 -6.07 29.19 0.35
N SER A 252 -6.89 29.93 1.09
CA SER A 252 -7.63 31.07 0.53
C SER A 252 -7.76 32.24 1.51
N GLU A 253 -7.28 33.41 1.11
CA GLU A 253 -7.44 34.68 1.85
C GLU A 253 -8.77 35.38 1.54
N THR A 254 -9.52 34.86 0.59
CA THR A 254 -10.80 35.38 0.12
C THR A 254 -11.87 34.31 0.21
N THR A 255 -13.10 34.66 -0.20
CA THR A 255 -14.20 33.68 -0.28
C THR A 255 -13.79 32.45 -1.10
N ASP A 256 -13.91 31.29 -0.48
CA ASP A 256 -13.69 29.98 -1.08
C ASP A 256 -15.02 29.26 -1.28
N ALA A 257 -15.43 29.06 -2.52
CA ALA A 257 -16.59 28.28 -2.90
C ALA A 257 -16.19 26.88 -3.32
N GLN A 258 -16.72 25.86 -2.65
CA GLN A 258 -16.45 24.46 -3.04
C GLN A 258 -16.89 24.24 -4.50
N PRO A 259 -15.99 23.81 -5.41
CA PRO A 259 -16.29 23.77 -6.85
C PRO A 259 -17.03 22.52 -7.31
N TYR A 260 -17.22 21.55 -6.43
CA TYR A 260 -17.86 20.25 -6.72
C TYR A 260 -18.93 19.91 -5.69
N ASP A 261 -19.85 19.01 -6.05
CA ASP A 261 -20.84 18.48 -5.13
C ASP A 261 -20.30 17.33 -4.29
N ILE A 262 -20.65 17.31 -3.01
CA ILE A 262 -20.64 16.09 -2.20
C ILE A 262 -22.06 15.49 -2.27
N LEU A 263 -22.15 14.24 -2.64
CA LEU A 263 -23.41 13.48 -2.71
C LEU A 263 -23.60 12.66 -1.44
N LEU A 264 -24.83 12.67 -0.94
CA LEU A 264 -25.32 11.76 0.08
C LEU A 264 -26.58 11.05 -0.48
N ARG A 265 -26.61 9.73 -0.47
CA ARG A 265 -27.76 8.93 -0.84
C ARG A 265 -27.80 7.59 -0.12
N SER A 266 -29.00 7.04 0.06
CA SER A 266 -29.14 5.64 0.42
C SER A 266 -29.00 4.75 -0.81
N PHE A 267 -28.47 3.54 -0.62
CA PHE A 267 -28.38 2.52 -1.65
C PHE A 267 -28.70 1.14 -1.08
N ALA A 268 -29.07 0.22 -1.94
CA ALA A 268 -29.28 -1.18 -1.66
C ALA A 268 -29.08 -1.96 -2.96
N ASN A 269 -28.99 -3.29 -2.86
CA ASN A 269 -28.94 -4.14 -4.03
C ASN A 269 -30.23 -3.98 -4.86
N PRO A 270 -30.15 -3.66 -6.18
CA PRO A 270 -31.30 -3.35 -7.01
C PRO A 270 -32.24 -4.56 -7.25
N ASP A 271 -31.73 -5.77 -7.13
CA ASP A 271 -32.47 -7.02 -7.32
C ASP A 271 -33.10 -7.56 -6.02
N GLY A 272 -32.91 -6.82 -4.89
CA GLY A 272 -33.40 -7.21 -3.58
C GLY A 272 -32.63 -8.37 -2.93
N GLU A 273 -31.45 -8.68 -3.42
CA GLU A 273 -30.48 -9.58 -2.79
C GLU A 273 -29.68 -8.84 -1.70
N GLU A 274 -28.78 -9.54 -1.02
CA GLU A 274 -27.84 -8.98 -0.06
C GLU A 274 -27.04 -7.84 -0.68
N THR A 275 -27.03 -6.69 -0.02
CA THR A 275 -26.28 -5.51 -0.44
C THR A 275 -24.79 -5.71 -0.20
N THR A 276 -24.00 -5.33 -1.17
CA THR A 276 -22.55 -5.44 -1.13
C THR A 276 -21.88 -4.14 -1.52
N TRP A 277 -20.58 -4.04 -1.30
CA TRP A 277 -19.80 -2.88 -1.75
C TRP A 277 -19.79 -2.71 -3.28
N TYR A 278 -20.05 -3.76 -4.06
CA TYR A 278 -20.19 -3.68 -5.51
C TYR A 278 -21.36 -2.78 -5.93
N ASP A 279 -22.46 -2.81 -5.17
CA ASP A 279 -23.63 -1.97 -5.45
C ASP A 279 -23.31 -0.48 -5.29
N ALA A 280 -22.48 -0.13 -4.28
CA ALA A 280 -21.97 1.23 -4.10
C ALA A 280 -20.94 1.60 -5.18
N ALA A 281 -20.04 0.67 -5.52
CA ALA A 281 -19.02 0.89 -6.56
C ALA A 281 -19.64 1.09 -7.94
N ASP A 282 -20.77 0.45 -8.25
CA ASP A 282 -21.52 0.68 -9.50
C ASP A 282 -22.03 2.12 -9.62
N LEU A 283 -22.47 2.71 -8.51
CA LEU A 283 -22.88 4.12 -8.49
C LEU A 283 -21.71 5.05 -8.83
N TYR A 284 -20.55 4.77 -8.24
CA TYR A 284 -19.34 5.53 -8.54
C TYR A 284 -18.84 5.30 -9.97
N LYS A 285 -18.81 4.05 -10.42
CA LYS A 285 -18.37 3.64 -11.76
C LYS A 285 -19.18 4.33 -12.87
N ALA A 286 -20.48 4.52 -12.65
CA ALA A 286 -21.36 5.23 -13.59
C ALA A 286 -20.96 6.70 -13.80
N TRP A 287 -20.40 7.37 -12.80
CA TRP A 287 -19.85 8.72 -12.89
C TRP A 287 -18.41 8.70 -13.42
N ALA A 288 -17.54 7.86 -12.86
CA ALA A 288 -16.12 7.80 -13.18
C ALA A 288 -15.85 7.51 -14.66
N LYS A 289 -16.64 6.64 -15.30
CA LYS A 289 -16.53 6.31 -16.72
C LYS A 289 -16.80 7.48 -17.66
N LYS A 290 -17.40 8.57 -17.19
CA LYS A 290 -17.62 9.79 -17.97
C LYS A 290 -16.46 10.77 -17.87
N GLN A 291 -15.50 10.53 -16.98
CA GLN A 291 -14.38 11.44 -16.74
C GLN A 291 -13.27 11.24 -17.77
N PHE A 292 -12.37 12.26 -17.85
CA PHE A 292 -11.32 12.28 -18.86
C PHE A 292 -10.33 11.11 -18.72
N TRP A 293 -10.12 10.59 -17.52
CA TRP A 293 -9.21 9.48 -17.23
C TRP A 293 -9.76 8.09 -17.64
N CYS A 294 -11.02 8.02 -18.03
CA CYS A 294 -11.66 6.81 -18.56
C CYS A 294 -12.06 6.93 -20.05
N LYS A 295 -11.52 7.90 -20.79
CA LYS A 295 -11.89 8.10 -22.22
C LYS A 295 -11.45 6.97 -23.13
N LYS A 296 -10.32 6.32 -22.84
CA LYS A 296 -9.77 5.20 -23.61
C LYS A 296 -9.43 4.06 -22.65
N THR A 297 -9.90 2.86 -22.98
CA THR A 297 -9.46 1.63 -22.30
C THR A 297 -7.99 1.36 -22.58
N PHE A 298 -7.38 0.45 -21.80
CA PHE A 298 -5.97 0.09 -21.97
C PHE A 298 -5.65 -0.34 -23.40
N LEU A 299 -6.48 -1.17 -24.01
CA LEU A 299 -6.31 -1.63 -25.38
C LEU A 299 -6.45 -0.49 -26.43
N GLU A 300 -7.25 0.53 -26.14
CA GLU A 300 -7.47 1.69 -27.03
C GLU A 300 -6.36 2.74 -26.98
N LYS A 301 -5.48 2.69 -25.97
CA LYS A 301 -4.33 3.61 -25.82
C LYS A 301 -3.16 3.28 -26.76
N THR A 302 -3.44 2.88 -28.01
CA THR A 302 -2.44 2.38 -28.97
C THR A 302 -1.37 3.39 -29.36
N GLU A 303 -1.68 4.69 -29.33
CA GLU A 303 -0.75 5.77 -29.59
C GLU A 303 0.12 6.12 -28.38
N PHE A 304 -0.35 5.76 -27.20
CA PHE A 304 0.28 6.08 -25.93
C PHE A 304 1.10 4.92 -25.35
N LEU A 305 0.59 3.69 -25.43
CA LEU A 305 1.21 2.50 -24.87
C LEU A 305 1.98 1.71 -25.94
N PRO A 306 3.25 1.34 -25.69
CA PRO A 306 3.98 0.42 -26.54
C PRO A 306 3.24 -0.91 -26.72
N GLN A 307 3.43 -1.58 -27.86
CA GLN A 307 2.71 -2.83 -28.17
C GLN A 307 2.89 -3.89 -27.09
N TRP A 308 4.11 -4.08 -26.60
CA TRP A 308 4.44 -5.12 -25.63
C TRP A 308 3.64 -5.01 -24.31
N THR A 309 3.24 -3.81 -23.90
CA THR A 309 2.41 -3.60 -22.69
C THR A 309 1.04 -4.27 -22.82
N ARG A 310 0.53 -4.33 -24.05
CA ARG A 310 -0.77 -4.95 -24.39
C ARG A 310 -0.69 -6.46 -24.68
N GLU A 311 0.50 -7.04 -24.54
CA GLU A 311 0.76 -8.47 -24.74
C GLU A 311 0.75 -9.26 -23.44
N ALA A 312 0.10 -8.74 -22.39
CA ALA A 312 -0.05 -9.36 -21.08
C ALA A 312 1.30 -9.70 -20.44
N PRO A 313 2.10 -8.68 -20.04
CA PRO A 313 3.43 -8.93 -19.49
C PRO A 313 3.39 -9.67 -18.15
N VAL A 314 4.49 -10.37 -17.88
CA VAL A 314 4.73 -11.10 -16.62
C VAL A 314 5.76 -10.35 -15.80
N VAL A 315 5.47 -10.14 -14.53
CA VAL A 315 6.36 -9.39 -13.62
C VAL A 315 7.41 -10.31 -13.01
N MET A 316 8.66 -9.88 -13.06
CA MET A 316 9.77 -10.44 -12.29
C MET A 316 10.55 -9.31 -11.62
N GLU A 317 10.81 -9.44 -10.35
CA GLU A 317 11.67 -8.51 -9.62
C GLU A 317 13.09 -9.06 -9.51
N PHE A 318 14.04 -8.27 -9.95
CA PHE A 318 15.47 -8.54 -9.78
C PHE A 318 16.05 -7.61 -8.73
N ASN A 319 16.51 -8.18 -7.66
CA ASN A 319 17.18 -7.46 -6.58
C ASN A 319 18.70 -7.66 -6.63
N ARG A 320 19.41 -7.12 -5.67
CA ARG A 320 20.87 -7.22 -5.59
C ARG A 320 21.39 -8.66 -5.62
N ALA A 321 20.70 -9.63 -5.05
CA ALA A 321 21.09 -11.04 -5.08
C ALA A 321 21.17 -11.61 -6.50
N TRP A 322 20.40 -11.08 -7.45
CA TRP A 322 20.48 -11.42 -8.86
C TRP A 322 21.65 -10.72 -9.56
N PHE A 323 21.85 -9.42 -9.28
CA PHE A 323 22.98 -8.65 -9.85
C PHE A 323 24.34 -9.16 -9.41
N ASP A 324 24.40 -9.74 -8.23
CA ASP A 324 25.61 -10.36 -7.70
C ASP A 324 25.95 -11.71 -8.32
N ARG A 325 25.02 -12.27 -9.07
CA ARG A 325 25.12 -13.58 -9.72
C ARG A 325 24.81 -13.49 -11.21
N PRO A 326 25.58 -12.70 -11.99
CA PRO A 326 25.27 -12.45 -13.39
C PRO A 326 25.21 -13.72 -14.25
N ALA A 327 26.07 -14.70 -13.97
CA ALA A 327 26.03 -15.98 -14.68
C ALA A 327 24.74 -16.77 -14.41
N PHE A 328 24.22 -16.70 -13.17
CA PHE A 328 22.93 -17.29 -12.81
C PHE A 328 21.78 -16.56 -13.47
N LEU A 329 21.78 -15.23 -13.47
CA LEU A 329 20.77 -14.42 -14.17
C LEU A 329 20.73 -14.79 -15.66
N LYS A 330 21.88 -14.84 -16.33
CA LYS A 330 21.95 -15.22 -17.73
C LYS A 330 21.42 -16.65 -17.98
N LYS A 331 21.82 -17.60 -17.15
CA LYS A 331 21.33 -19.00 -17.23
C LYS A 331 19.80 -19.05 -17.03
N TRP A 332 19.27 -18.30 -16.05
CA TRP A 332 17.82 -18.23 -15.79
C TRP A 332 17.06 -17.67 -17.01
N LEU A 333 17.58 -16.59 -17.62
CA LEU A 333 16.98 -16.03 -18.84
C LEU A 333 16.98 -17.05 -20.00
N ASP A 334 18.12 -17.68 -20.27
CA ASP A 334 18.30 -18.57 -21.43
C ASP A 334 17.61 -19.94 -21.25
N GLU A 335 17.61 -20.50 -20.05
CA GLU A 335 17.19 -21.87 -19.80
C GLU A 335 15.83 -22.00 -19.14
N TYR A 336 15.38 -21.00 -18.41
CA TYR A 336 14.08 -21.00 -17.76
C TYR A 336 13.09 -20.10 -18.49
N TRP A 337 13.35 -18.77 -18.52
CA TRP A 337 12.39 -17.80 -19.03
C TRP A 337 12.08 -18.02 -20.51
N THR A 338 13.05 -17.89 -21.39
CA THR A 338 12.86 -17.97 -22.83
C THR A 338 12.36 -19.33 -23.32
N LYS A 339 12.70 -20.43 -22.60
CA LYS A 339 12.21 -21.77 -22.96
C LYS A 339 10.78 -22.03 -22.50
N LYS A 340 10.38 -21.48 -21.35
CA LYS A 340 9.02 -21.74 -20.80
C LYS A 340 7.96 -20.77 -21.30
N PHE A 341 8.35 -19.53 -21.60
CA PHE A 341 7.46 -18.42 -21.92
C PHE A 341 7.99 -17.57 -23.09
N PRO A 342 8.25 -18.16 -24.26
CA PRO A 342 8.91 -17.49 -25.39
C PRO A 342 8.12 -16.30 -25.94
N ASP A 343 6.80 -16.30 -25.78
CA ASP A 343 5.89 -15.31 -26.36
C ASP A 343 5.40 -14.27 -25.32
N ALA A 344 5.81 -14.38 -24.06
CA ALA A 344 5.37 -13.47 -23.01
C ALA A 344 6.42 -12.37 -22.76
N PRO A 345 6.04 -11.08 -22.75
CA PRO A 345 6.96 -10.02 -22.36
C PRO A 345 7.33 -10.13 -20.87
N LEU A 346 8.62 -9.99 -20.55
CA LEU A 346 9.10 -9.98 -19.18
C LEU A 346 9.19 -8.54 -18.68
N LEU A 347 8.34 -8.15 -17.73
CA LEU A 347 8.41 -6.85 -17.08
C LEU A 347 9.33 -6.94 -15.86
N SER A 348 10.54 -6.44 -16.02
CA SER A 348 11.62 -6.59 -15.05
C SER A 348 11.68 -5.42 -14.09
N ILE A 349 11.13 -5.58 -12.88
CA ILE A 349 11.32 -4.62 -11.79
C ILE A 349 12.76 -4.74 -11.31
N LEU A 350 13.47 -3.63 -11.22
CA LEU A 350 14.86 -3.59 -10.76
C LEU A 350 14.97 -2.85 -9.43
N ILE A 351 15.46 -3.57 -8.42
CA ILE A 351 15.78 -3.05 -7.09
C ILE A 351 17.23 -3.46 -6.76
N GLY A 352 18.00 -2.57 -6.13
CA GLY A 352 19.40 -2.85 -5.79
C GLY A 352 20.39 -2.57 -6.92
N TRP A 353 19.96 -1.81 -7.93
CA TRP A 353 20.80 -1.29 -9.01
C TRP A 353 21.54 0.00 -8.62
N GLU A 354 21.14 0.63 -7.51
CA GLU A 354 21.63 1.90 -7.01
C GLU A 354 23.04 1.77 -6.40
N HIS A 355 23.82 2.83 -6.49
CA HIS A 355 25.21 2.85 -6.04
C HIS A 355 25.38 2.48 -4.56
N HIS A 356 24.75 3.20 -3.67
CA HIS A 356 24.89 3.03 -2.21
C HIS A 356 23.89 2.09 -1.57
N GLY A 357 22.90 1.64 -2.30
CA GLY A 357 21.79 0.80 -1.84
C GLY A 357 20.44 1.40 -2.18
N ASP A 358 19.40 0.62 -1.90
CA ASP A 358 18.05 0.87 -2.34
C ASP A 358 17.53 2.21 -1.82
N TRP A 359 16.93 2.98 -2.73
CA TRP A 359 16.22 4.24 -2.45
C TRP A 359 17.04 5.39 -1.83
N ILE A 360 18.35 5.44 -2.05
CA ILE A 360 19.19 6.58 -1.68
C ILE A 360 19.27 7.56 -2.86
N THR A 361 18.26 8.42 -2.98
CA THR A 361 17.95 9.25 -4.16
C THR A 361 19.02 10.25 -4.58
N THR A 362 19.90 10.65 -3.68
CA THR A 362 20.96 11.63 -4.00
C THR A 362 22.15 11.04 -4.73
N GLU A 363 22.38 9.73 -4.60
CA GLU A 363 23.58 9.04 -5.07
C GLU A 363 23.22 7.73 -5.76
N TYR A 364 22.39 7.78 -6.79
CA TYR A 364 22.03 6.59 -7.56
C TYR A 364 23.13 6.10 -8.48
N PHE A 365 23.94 7.03 -9.00
CA PHE A 365 24.93 6.74 -10.03
C PHE A 365 26.37 6.85 -9.50
N PRO A 366 27.35 6.07 -10.05
CA PRO A 366 27.18 5.05 -11.09
C PRO A 366 26.32 3.88 -10.64
N VAL A 367 25.65 3.18 -11.57
CA VAL A 367 24.81 2.02 -11.23
C VAL A 367 25.65 0.83 -10.75
N TYR A 368 25.03 -0.03 -9.96
CA TYR A 368 25.63 -1.28 -9.46
C TYR A 368 25.48 -2.44 -10.45
N PRO A 369 26.45 -3.37 -10.60
CA PRO A 369 27.77 -3.39 -9.92
C PRO A 369 28.80 -2.44 -10.57
N SER A 370 28.62 -2.09 -11.82
CA SER A 370 29.30 -1.04 -12.59
C SER A 370 28.49 -0.70 -13.83
N GLU A 371 28.73 0.44 -14.49
CA GLU A 371 28.02 0.83 -15.70
C GLU A 371 28.14 -0.24 -16.81
N GLU A 372 29.34 -0.82 -16.99
CA GLU A 372 29.56 -1.84 -18.03
C GLU A 372 28.84 -3.15 -17.72
N LYS A 373 28.96 -3.66 -16.50
CA LYS A 373 28.30 -4.92 -16.10
C LYS A 373 26.79 -4.77 -16.06
N PHE A 374 26.30 -3.64 -15.61
CA PHE A 374 24.87 -3.35 -15.65
C PHE A 374 24.36 -3.33 -17.10
N ALA A 375 25.05 -2.62 -18.01
CA ALA A 375 24.68 -2.58 -19.42
C ALA A 375 24.70 -3.98 -20.07
N GLU A 376 25.67 -4.83 -19.72
CA GLU A 376 25.74 -6.21 -20.18
C GLU A 376 24.50 -7.03 -19.72
N MET A 377 24.19 -7.00 -18.44
CA MET A 377 23.02 -7.70 -17.88
C MET A 377 21.71 -7.20 -18.50
N MET A 378 21.59 -5.89 -18.69
CA MET A 378 20.41 -5.31 -19.35
C MET A 378 20.33 -5.72 -20.83
N GLY A 379 21.45 -5.90 -21.49
CA GLY A 379 21.51 -6.46 -22.84
C GLY A 379 20.94 -7.90 -22.89
N TRP A 380 21.28 -8.75 -21.92
CA TRP A 380 20.70 -10.09 -21.83
C TRP A 380 19.20 -10.08 -21.57
N LEU A 381 18.73 -9.21 -20.67
CA LEU A 381 17.30 -9.04 -20.40
C LEU A 381 16.53 -8.64 -21.68
N LYS A 382 17.02 -7.66 -22.41
CA LYS A 382 16.39 -7.24 -23.69
C LYS A 382 16.39 -8.35 -24.72
N ALA A 383 17.49 -9.09 -24.85
CA ALA A 383 17.56 -10.22 -25.77
C ALA A 383 16.56 -11.34 -25.43
N ALA A 384 16.19 -11.46 -24.17
CA ALA A 384 15.18 -12.40 -23.67
C ALA A 384 13.72 -11.86 -23.71
N GLY A 385 13.46 -10.73 -24.39
CA GLY A 385 12.14 -10.07 -24.44
C GLY A 385 11.79 -9.31 -23.17
N GLY A 386 12.80 -8.95 -22.37
CA GLY A 386 12.63 -8.22 -21.13
C GLY A 386 12.56 -6.70 -21.31
N HIS A 387 11.73 -6.07 -20.50
CA HIS A 387 11.57 -4.62 -20.39
C HIS A 387 11.96 -4.16 -19.01
N PHE A 388 12.80 -3.13 -18.91
CA PHE A 388 13.34 -2.75 -17.61
C PHE A 388 12.50 -1.68 -16.93
N TRP A 389 12.29 -1.87 -15.66
CA TRP A 389 11.54 -1.00 -14.79
C TRP A 389 12.31 -0.73 -13.48
N PRO A 390 13.29 0.19 -13.48
CA PRO A 390 13.98 0.57 -12.25
C PRO A 390 13.05 1.34 -11.31
N TRP A 391 13.24 1.08 -10.02
CA TRP A 391 12.47 1.69 -8.95
C TRP A 391 13.33 2.65 -8.12
N PRO A 392 13.53 3.89 -8.56
CA PRO A 392 14.10 4.92 -7.71
C PRO A 392 13.11 5.27 -6.57
N GLY A 393 13.61 5.72 -5.43
CA GLY A 393 12.77 6.33 -4.38
C GLY A 393 12.11 7.60 -4.92
N GLY A 394 11.02 8.05 -4.30
CA GLY A 394 10.21 9.15 -4.81
C GLY A 394 10.92 10.50 -4.93
N HIS A 395 10.13 11.55 -5.04
CA HIS A 395 10.59 12.93 -5.18
C HIS A 395 11.19 13.48 -3.88
N HIS A 396 12.17 12.73 -3.35
CA HIS A 396 12.85 12.97 -2.08
C HIS A 396 14.34 13.19 -2.27
N TRP A 397 14.91 14.06 -1.43
CA TRP A 397 16.36 14.22 -1.28
C TRP A 397 16.80 13.63 0.04
N ASN A 398 17.60 12.56 0.01
CA ASN A 398 18.17 11.99 1.22
C ASN A 398 19.27 12.91 1.76
N VAL A 399 19.07 13.47 2.95
CA VAL A 399 20.05 14.38 3.58
C VAL A 399 21.07 13.59 4.38
N GLN A 400 20.59 12.62 5.17
CA GLN A 400 21.42 11.76 6.01
C GLN A 400 20.79 10.38 6.09
N VAL A 401 21.59 9.31 6.03
CA VAL A 401 21.10 7.92 5.98
C VAL A 401 21.95 7.02 6.88
N GLY A 402 21.29 6.06 7.55
CA GLY A 402 21.91 5.04 8.37
C GLY A 402 22.46 5.61 9.68
N LYS A 403 21.56 6.06 10.57
CA LYS A 403 21.92 6.62 11.89
C LYS A 403 22.62 5.56 12.74
N LYS A 404 23.82 5.87 13.21
CA LYS A 404 24.63 5.04 14.11
C LYS A 404 24.29 5.31 15.57
N ASP A 405 24.76 4.42 16.46
CA ASP A 405 24.51 4.54 17.91
C ASP A 405 25.19 5.77 18.54
N ASP A 406 26.28 6.27 17.96
CA ASP A 406 26.96 7.50 18.38
C ASP A 406 26.27 8.79 17.89
N GLY A 407 25.15 8.64 17.18
CA GLY A 407 24.37 9.74 16.61
C GLY A 407 24.87 10.26 15.27
N THR A 408 25.99 9.74 14.75
CA THR A 408 26.46 10.04 13.39
C THR A 408 25.69 9.23 12.33
N PHE A 409 25.96 9.48 11.05
CA PHE A 409 25.29 8.79 9.94
C PHE A 409 26.29 8.05 9.08
N ARG A 410 25.86 6.94 8.43
CA ARG A 410 26.67 6.20 7.48
C ARG A 410 26.96 7.02 6.23
N LEU A 411 25.95 7.72 5.74
CA LEU A 411 26.04 8.64 4.60
C LEU A 411 25.51 10.00 5.06
N ASP A 412 26.22 11.06 4.71
CA ASP A 412 25.85 12.43 5.03
C ASP A 412 26.00 13.33 3.80
N PHE A 413 24.89 13.73 3.23
CA PHE A 413 24.76 14.62 2.08
C PHE A 413 24.29 16.02 2.47
N SER A 414 24.30 16.35 3.78
CA SER A 414 23.74 17.58 4.29
C SER A 414 24.37 18.83 3.67
N LYS A 415 25.68 18.81 3.37
CA LYS A 415 26.36 19.94 2.75
C LYS A 415 25.76 20.25 1.36
N ASP A 416 25.70 19.26 0.47
CA ASP A 416 25.15 19.42 -0.88
C ASP A 416 23.66 19.79 -0.84
N PHE A 417 22.91 19.21 0.08
CA PHE A 417 21.51 19.54 0.29
C PHE A 417 21.31 21.02 0.65
N TRP A 418 21.98 21.52 1.69
CA TRP A 418 21.79 22.90 2.14
C TRP A 418 22.31 23.93 1.15
N GLU A 419 23.36 23.60 0.37
CA GLU A 419 23.93 24.49 -0.64
C GLU A 419 23.10 24.54 -1.94
N ARG A 420 22.45 23.42 -2.34
CA ARG A 420 21.80 23.27 -3.64
C ARG A 420 20.29 23.06 -3.60
N ALA A 421 19.82 22.11 -2.78
CA ALA A 421 18.47 21.56 -2.89
C ALA A 421 17.47 22.15 -1.88
N ALA A 422 17.93 22.60 -0.72
CA ALA A 422 17.07 23.13 0.33
C ALA A 422 16.14 24.29 -0.09
N PRO A 423 16.55 25.23 -0.96
CA PRO A 423 15.65 26.27 -1.45
C PRO A 423 14.45 25.77 -2.26
N HIS A 424 14.49 24.51 -2.75
CA HIS A 424 13.52 23.87 -3.64
C HIS A 424 12.71 22.77 -2.94
N ALA A 425 12.99 22.56 -1.66
CA ALA A 425 12.29 21.57 -0.83
C ALA A 425 10.96 22.12 -0.28
N VAL A 426 10.08 21.22 0.11
CA VAL A 426 8.83 21.55 0.80
C VAL A 426 9.13 22.27 2.11
N LEU A 427 8.44 23.40 2.35
CA LEU A 427 8.51 24.17 3.58
C LEU A 427 7.28 23.91 4.45
N ASP A 428 7.52 23.83 5.77
CA ASP A 428 6.48 23.85 6.80
C ASP A 428 5.92 25.27 7.02
N PRO A 429 4.80 25.45 7.74
CA PRO A 429 4.18 26.76 7.98
C PRO A 429 5.09 27.77 8.71
N ASP A 430 6.12 27.31 9.41
CA ASP A 430 7.12 28.15 10.07
C ASP A 430 8.28 28.57 9.14
N GLY A 431 8.20 28.22 7.86
CA GLY A 431 9.18 28.55 6.82
C GLY A 431 10.43 27.66 6.83
N LYS A 432 10.48 26.63 7.66
CA LYS A 432 11.61 25.69 7.68
C LYS A 432 11.41 24.57 6.67
N VAL A 433 12.52 24.06 6.15
CA VAL A 433 12.51 22.85 5.35
C VAL A 433 11.99 21.69 6.19
N ARG A 434 11.03 20.97 5.62
CA ARG A 434 10.49 19.76 6.23
C ARG A 434 11.44 18.59 6.04
N LEU A 435 11.89 18.02 7.14
CA LEU A 435 12.70 16.81 7.15
C LEU A 435 11.90 15.64 7.77
N ASP A 436 11.82 14.55 7.05
CA ASP A 436 11.18 13.31 7.49
C ASP A 436 12.22 12.28 7.95
N ASN A 437 11.87 11.48 8.95
CA ASN A 437 12.74 10.41 9.42
C ASN A 437 12.64 9.18 8.47
N LEU A 438 13.79 8.72 8.01
CA LEU A 438 13.93 7.52 7.17
C LEU A 438 14.15 6.26 8.03
N GLY A 439 13.26 5.95 8.97
CA GLY A 439 13.40 4.78 9.84
C GLY A 439 13.64 3.46 9.09
N TRP A 440 13.08 3.30 7.91
CA TRP A 440 13.21 2.12 7.03
C TRP A 440 14.60 1.99 6.35
N LEU A 441 15.37 3.08 6.27
CA LEU A 441 16.77 3.07 5.80
C LEU A 441 17.79 3.02 6.98
N GLY A 442 17.41 2.54 8.13
CA GLY A 442 18.27 2.54 9.32
C GLY A 442 18.31 3.89 10.05
N GLY A 443 17.31 4.73 9.83
CA GLY A 443 17.22 6.10 10.37
C GLY A 443 17.96 7.12 9.52
N GLY A 444 17.59 8.39 9.68
CA GLY A 444 18.16 9.49 8.90
C GLY A 444 17.14 10.57 8.63
N ASN A 445 17.52 11.51 7.77
CA ASN A 445 16.69 12.64 7.37
C ASN A 445 16.54 12.69 5.83
N SER A 446 15.34 12.98 5.39
CA SER A 446 15.00 13.18 3.98
C SER A 446 14.13 14.42 3.84
N ALA A 447 14.33 15.19 2.79
CA ALA A 447 13.46 16.30 2.41
C ALA A 447 12.61 15.90 1.20
N THR A 448 11.30 16.15 1.24
CA THR A 448 10.47 16.08 0.04
C THR A 448 10.76 17.30 -0.82
N MET A 449 11.05 17.09 -2.10
CA MET A 449 11.24 18.17 -3.06
C MET A 449 9.87 18.67 -3.54
N CYS A 450 9.75 19.97 -3.81
CA CYS A 450 8.44 20.53 -4.14
C CYS A 450 8.08 20.32 -5.62
N PRO A 451 6.96 19.63 -5.95
CA PRO A 451 6.55 19.43 -7.34
C PRO A 451 6.08 20.72 -8.04
N GLY A 452 5.83 21.80 -7.28
CA GLY A 452 5.53 23.12 -7.82
C GLY A 452 6.75 24.00 -8.05
N ASP A 453 7.96 23.50 -7.74
CA ASP A 453 9.22 24.23 -8.00
C ASP A 453 9.89 23.70 -9.27
N PRO A 454 10.16 24.56 -10.28
CA PRO A 454 10.69 24.11 -11.56
C PRO A 454 12.07 23.44 -11.48
N TRP A 455 12.94 23.88 -10.56
CA TRP A 455 14.26 23.26 -10.40
C TRP A 455 14.12 21.83 -9.86
N SER A 456 13.25 21.64 -8.88
CA SER A 456 12.94 20.35 -8.29
C SER A 456 12.39 19.36 -9.32
N VAL A 457 11.46 19.81 -10.17
CA VAL A 457 10.91 19.03 -11.29
C VAL A 457 12.00 18.66 -12.31
N ASP A 458 12.83 19.63 -12.71
CA ASP A 458 13.90 19.41 -13.67
C ASP A 458 14.96 18.43 -13.14
N TRP A 459 15.34 18.54 -11.88
CA TRP A 459 16.26 17.61 -11.23
C TRP A 459 15.76 16.17 -11.32
N TRP A 460 14.51 15.90 -10.86
CA TRP A 460 13.95 14.56 -10.91
C TRP A 460 13.82 14.03 -12.35
N ASN A 461 13.25 14.83 -13.24
CA ASN A 461 12.95 14.41 -14.59
C ASN A 461 14.22 14.15 -15.42
N LYS A 462 15.24 15.04 -15.32
CA LYS A 462 16.44 14.97 -16.15
C LYS A 462 17.56 14.15 -15.52
N ASP A 463 17.85 14.37 -14.24
CA ASP A 463 19.01 13.76 -13.59
C ASP A 463 18.72 12.34 -13.08
N ILE A 464 17.44 11.98 -12.89
CA ILE A 464 17.03 10.64 -12.46
C ILE A 464 16.29 9.91 -13.56
N ALA A 465 15.08 10.31 -13.91
CA ALA A 465 14.25 9.56 -14.86
C ALA A 465 14.89 9.42 -16.25
N CYS A 466 15.34 10.53 -16.85
CA CYS A 466 16.03 10.49 -18.15
C CYS A 466 17.38 9.78 -18.08
N ALA A 467 18.10 9.85 -16.96
CA ALA A 467 19.36 9.14 -16.79
C ALA A 467 19.15 7.60 -16.76
N LEU A 468 18.04 7.13 -16.20
CA LEU A 468 17.65 5.73 -16.23
C LEU A 468 17.24 5.28 -17.64
N VAL A 469 16.46 6.10 -18.36
CA VAL A 469 16.08 5.80 -19.75
C VAL A 469 17.29 5.73 -20.67
N LYS A 470 18.30 6.59 -20.49
CA LYS A 470 19.59 6.50 -21.21
C LYS A 470 20.32 5.18 -20.95
N ARG A 471 20.10 4.55 -19.79
CA ARG A 471 20.63 3.22 -19.43
C ARG A 471 19.73 2.08 -19.89
N GLY A 472 18.67 2.39 -20.63
CA GLY A 472 17.79 1.45 -21.30
C GLY A 472 16.50 1.13 -20.55
N ALA A 473 16.12 1.91 -19.54
CA ALA A 473 14.82 1.73 -18.90
C ALA A 473 13.68 1.97 -19.90
N ASP A 474 12.70 1.08 -19.87
CA ASP A 474 11.45 1.20 -20.63
C ASP A 474 10.35 1.85 -19.78
N LEU A 475 10.37 1.60 -18.46
CA LEU A 475 9.54 2.28 -17.48
C LEU A 475 10.42 2.89 -16.38
N VAL A 476 9.91 3.90 -15.69
CA VAL A 476 10.48 4.44 -14.45
C VAL A 476 9.38 4.49 -13.40
N GLN A 477 9.64 4.01 -12.21
CA GLN A 477 8.72 4.13 -11.08
C GLN A 477 8.81 5.53 -10.48
N ALA A 478 7.67 6.21 -10.35
CA ALA A 478 7.53 7.40 -9.51
C ALA A 478 7.03 6.95 -8.13
N ASP A 479 7.99 6.54 -7.27
CA ASP A 479 7.71 6.02 -5.94
C ASP A 479 7.35 7.14 -4.97
N GLN A 480 6.51 6.87 -3.97
CA GLN A 480 6.16 7.79 -2.87
C GLN A 480 5.56 9.15 -3.28
N ASP A 481 5.12 9.32 -4.51
CA ASP A 481 4.52 10.57 -4.99
C ASP A 481 2.99 10.56 -4.90
N VAL A 482 2.35 9.52 -5.43
CA VAL A 482 0.89 9.40 -5.50
C VAL A 482 0.31 8.63 -4.32
N GLY A 483 0.83 7.48 -4.00
CA GLY A 483 0.37 6.63 -2.89
C GLY A 483 0.89 7.05 -1.51
N ALA A 484 1.88 7.93 -1.46
CA ALA A 484 2.47 8.39 -0.22
C ALA A 484 1.67 9.49 0.45
N ARG A 485 2.11 9.85 1.65
CA ARG A 485 1.55 10.98 2.39
C ARG A 485 1.85 12.29 1.69
N VAL A 486 0.81 13.03 1.33
CA VAL A 486 0.91 14.38 0.76
C VAL A 486 1.72 15.30 1.67
N ARG A 487 2.61 16.08 1.06
CA ARG A 487 3.44 17.08 1.71
C ARG A 487 3.05 18.46 1.21
N THR A 488 2.17 19.14 1.92
CA THR A 488 1.80 20.53 1.64
C THR A 488 2.99 21.46 1.78
N CYS A 489 3.27 22.29 0.76
CA CYS A 489 4.37 23.26 0.77
C CYS A 489 3.88 24.66 1.10
N TRP A 490 4.51 25.32 2.07
CA TRP A 490 4.18 26.69 2.48
C TRP A 490 5.13 27.76 1.92
N SER A 491 5.91 27.40 0.92
CA SER A 491 6.78 28.38 0.25
C SER A 491 5.96 29.45 -0.49
N THR A 492 6.36 30.69 -0.32
CA THR A 492 5.86 31.84 -1.10
C THR A 492 6.73 32.14 -2.33
N LYS A 493 7.79 31.33 -2.56
CA LYS A 493 8.78 31.53 -3.64
C LYS A 493 8.70 30.48 -4.74
N HIS A 494 8.02 29.36 -4.48
CA HIS A 494 7.78 28.33 -5.50
C HIS A 494 6.64 28.72 -6.43
N GLY A 495 6.44 28.03 -7.54
CA GLY A 495 5.47 28.38 -8.58
C GLY A 495 3.99 28.16 -8.21
N HIS A 496 3.65 28.09 -6.90
CA HIS A 496 2.31 27.83 -6.40
C HIS A 496 1.94 28.75 -5.22
N LYS A 497 0.66 28.81 -4.85
CA LYS A 497 0.21 29.45 -3.62
C LYS A 497 0.74 28.68 -2.39
N PRO A 498 1.05 29.38 -1.25
CA PRO A 498 1.46 28.68 -0.03
C PRO A 498 0.31 27.83 0.51
N GLY A 499 0.66 26.74 1.21
CA GLY A 499 -0.33 25.87 1.85
C GLY A 499 -0.97 24.86 0.89
N PRO A 500 -2.03 24.19 1.37
CA PRO A 500 -2.72 23.14 0.61
C PRO A 500 -3.55 23.72 -0.54
N GLY A 501 -3.89 22.89 -1.50
CA GLY A 501 -4.82 23.23 -2.54
C GLY A 501 -4.69 22.40 -3.81
N ARG A 502 -5.59 22.64 -4.74
CA ARG A 502 -5.67 21.96 -6.03
C ARG A 502 -4.35 21.99 -6.83
N TRP A 503 -3.52 23.02 -6.58
CA TRP A 503 -2.24 23.18 -7.25
C TRP A 503 -1.33 21.94 -7.13
N LEU A 504 -1.42 21.21 -6.03
CA LEU A 504 -0.55 20.06 -5.77
C LEU A 504 -0.82 18.92 -6.78
N MET A 505 -2.08 18.54 -6.97
CA MET A 505 -2.46 17.52 -7.98
C MET A 505 -2.06 17.95 -9.40
N HIS A 506 -2.27 19.23 -9.72
CA HIS A 506 -1.91 19.77 -11.02
C HIS A 506 -0.40 19.85 -11.22
N ALA A 507 0.36 20.20 -10.18
CA ALA A 507 1.82 20.24 -10.23
C ALA A 507 2.41 18.83 -10.40
N GLN A 508 1.92 17.83 -9.67
CA GLN A 508 2.30 16.44 -9.86
C GLN A 508 1.98 15.96 -11.29
N ARG A 509 0.78 16.23 -11.78
CA ARG A 509 0.42 15.86 -13.16
C ARG A 509 1.34 16.52 -14.19
N HIS A 510 1.61 17.81 -14.03
CA HIS A 510 2.55 18.53 -14.89
C HIS A 510 3.96 17.95 -14.84
N GLN A 511 4.46 17.61 -13.67
CA GLN A 511 5.74 16.93 -13.48
C GLN A 511 5.79 15.61 -14.28
N PHE A 512 4.77 14.76 -14.14
CA PHE A 512 4.74 13.44 -14.78
C PHE A 512 4.58 13.55 -16.31
N GLU A 513 3.73 14.45 -16.79
CA GLU A 513 3.58 14.71 -18.23
C GLU A 513 4.90 15.25 -18.84
N THR A 514 5.57 16.15 -18.13
CA THR A 514 6.87 16.70 -18.55
C THR A 514 7.96 15.62 -18.50
N MET A 515 8.00 14.82 -17.44
CA MET A 515 8.91 13.67 -17.29
C MET A 515 8.77 12.72 -18.49
N LEU A 516 7.54 12.32 -18.78
CA LEU A 516 7.24 11.41 -19.88
C LEU A 516 7.67 12.00 -21.23
N ALA A 517 7.41 13.29 -21.46
CA ALA A 517 7.82 13.98 -22.68
C ALA A 517 9.34 14.00 -22.84
N GLU A 518 10.11 14.28 -21.77
CA GLU A 518 11.58 14.24 -21.78
C GLU A 518 12.13 12.82 -21.98
N MET A 519 11.56 11.83 -21.29
CA MET A 519 11.93 10.42 -21.45
C MET A 519 11.74 9.94 -22.89
N ARG A 520 10.65 10.33 -23.54
CA ARG A 520 10.31 9.93 -24.92
C ARG A 520 11.18 10.58 -25.99
N LYS A 521 11.89 11.64 -25.70
CA LYS A 521 12.97 12.16 -26.59
C LYS A 521 14.15 11.17 -26.66
N ILE A 522 14.36 10.35 -25.66
CA ILE A 522 15.44 9.36 -25.56
C ILE A 522 14.96 7.98 -26.04
N ASN A 523 13.84 7.51 -25.49
CA ASN A 523 13.16 6.28 -25.88
C ASN A 523 11.68 6.59 -26.18
N PRO A 524 11.24 6.60 -27.45
CA PRO A 524 9.85 6.91 -27.81
C PRO A 524 8.81 6.00 -27.16
N GLY A 525 9.21 4.78 -26.75
CA GLY A 525 8.38 3.82 -26.03
C GLY A 525 8.45 3.95 -24.52
N ALA A 526 9.14 4.95 -23.97
CA ALA A 526 9.26 5.10 -22.51
C ALA A 526 7.90 5.38 -21.84
N MET A 527 7.74 4.77 -20.67
CA MET A 527 6.57 4.87 -19.83
C MET A 527 6.96 5.11 -18.37
N PHE A 528 5.98 5.33 -17.51
CA PHE A 528 6.16 5.36 -16.07
C PHE A 528 4.99 4.70 -15.35
N SER A 529 5.18 4.43 -14.07
CA SER A 529 4.16 3.97 -13.15
C SER A 529 4.36 4.59 -11.77
N PHE A 530 3.43 4.38 -10.86
CA PHE A 530 3.46 4.88 -9.49
C PHE A 530 3.62 3.76 -8.47
N GLU A 531 3.99 4.12 -7.24
CA GLU A 531 3.98 3.20 -6.09
C GLU A 531 2.58 2.65 -5.79
N GLU A 532 1.57 3.47 -5.94
CA GLU A 532 0.16 3.09 -5.85
C GLU A 532 -0.59 3.64 -7.06
N MET A 533 -1.89 3.45 -7.09
CA MET A 533 -2.75 3.91 -8.18
C MET A 533 -3.45 5.22 -7.79
N HIS A 534 -3.90 5.98 -8.79
CA HIS A 534 -4.84 7.08 -8.58
C HIS A 534 -5.58 7.40 -9.88
N GLU A 535 -6.92 7.48 -9.83
CA GLU A 535 -7.78 7.64 -11.01
C GLU A 535 -7.45 8.86 -11.87
N TYR A 536 -7.05 9.99 -11.25
CA TYR A 536 -6.74 11.24 -11.93
C TYR A 536 -5.60 11.12 -12.95
N PHE A 537 -4.81 10.06 -12.89
CA PHE A 537 -3.66 9.81 -13.76
C PHE A 537 -3.85 8.61 -14.71
N ASN A 538 -5.01 7.92 -14.70
CA ASN A 538 -5.22 6.69 -15.49
C ASN A 538 -4.96 6.85 -16.99
N ASP A 539 -4.98 8.05 -17.52
CA ASP A 539 -4.72 8.34 -18.94
C ASP A 539 -3.24 8.48 -19.28
N ILE A 540 -2.34 8.60 -18.30
CA ILE A 540 -0.92 8.91 -18.53
C ILE A 540 0.10 7.90 -18.00
N TYR A 541 -0.29 6.89 -17.22
CA TYR A 541 0.64 5.86 -16.74
C TYR A 541 0.29 4.45 -17.21
N ALA A 542 1.23 3.50 -17.08
CA ALA A 542 1.11 2.19 -17.72
C ALA A 542 0.37 1.16 -16.86
N PHE A 543 0.82 0.94 -15.62
CA PHE A 543 0.36 -0.15 -14.76
C PHE A 543 0.11 0.35 -13.35
N ALA A 544 -0.89 -0.23 -12.67
CA ALA A 544 -1.22 0.10 -11.28
C ALA A 544 -0.47 -0.83 -10.31
N ASP A 545 0.34 -0.26 -9.44
CA ASP A 545 0.95 -1.01 -8.34
C ASP A 545 -0.06 -1.24 -7.22
N TYR A 546 -0.49 -2.48 -7.09
CA TYR A 546 -1.52 -2.93 -6.14
C TYR A 546 -0.91 -3.28 -4.77
N ARG A 547 -0.02 -2.44 -4.28
CA ARG A 547 0.87 -2.70 -3.14
C ARG A 547 0.15 -3.02 -1.83
N ASN A 548 -0.95 -2.38 -1.55
CA ASN A 548 -1.60 -2.42 -0.25
C ASN A 548 -2.80 -3.39 -0.14
N CYS A 549 -2.92 -4.38 -1.04
CA CYS A 549 -3.90 -5.45 -0.87
C CYS A 549 -3.60 -6.39 0.31
N ARG A 550 -2.78 -5.96 1.23
CA ARG A 550 -2.23 -6.68 2.38
C ARG A 550 -3.00 -6.46 3.68
N TRP A 551 -4.14 -5.81 3.65
CA TRP A 551 -4.84 -5.52 4.90
C TRP A 551 -5.26 -6.80 5.60
N PRO A 552 -4.93 -6.94 6.89
CA PRO A 552 -5.40 -8.06 7.69
C PRO A 552 -6.91 -7.96 7.82
N GLY A 553 -7.61 -8.89 7.23
CA GLY A 553 -9.05 -8.95 7.29
C GLY A 553 -9.55 -10.19 6.56
N PRO A 554 -10.76 -10.67 6.91
CA PRO A 554 -11.32 -11.88 6.28
C PRO A 554 -11.63 -11.67 4.81
N GLU A 555 -11.81 -10.42 4.36
CA GLU A 555 -12.21 -10.09 2.99
C GLU A 555 -11.36 -8.98 2.41
N TRP A 556 -11.12 -9.08 1.11
CA TRP A 556 -10.49 -8.04 0.30
C TRP A 556 -11.56 -7.43 -0.60
N ALA A 557 -11.67 -6.09 -0.58
CA ALA A 557 -12.44 -5.37 -1.55
C ALA A 557 -11.51 -4.86 -2.66
N SER A 558 -11.59 -5.46 -3.81
CA SER A 558 -10.80 -5.07 -4.98
C SER A 558 -11.44 -3.89 -5.72
N VAL A 559 -11.67 -2.79 -4.99
CA VAL A 559 -12.43 -1.63 -5.50
C VAL A 559 -11.77 -1.03 -6.73
N TRP A 560 -10.45 -0.84 -6.69
CA TRP A 560 -9.72 -0.31 -7.84
C TRP A 560 -9.90 -1.18 -9.07
N ASN A 561 -9.68 -2.49 -8.93
CA ASN A 561 -9.76 -3.43 -10.03
C ASN A 561 -11.16 -3.47 -10.64
N TYR A 562 -12.18 -3.52 -9.77
CA TYR A 562 -13.58 -3.46 -10.21
C TYR A 562 -13.90 -2.19 -11.00
N LEU A 563 -13.32 -1.03 -10.60
CA LEU A 563 -13.56 0.24 -11.28
C LEU A 563 -12.74 0.41 -12.56
N TYR A 564 -11.46 0.00 -12.55
CA TYR A 564 -10.47 0.52 -13.50
C TYR A 564 -9.59 -0.53 -14.18
N HIS A 565 -9.78 -1.84 -13.95
CA HIS A 565 -8.95 -2.88 -14.57
C HIS A 565 -8.86 -2.75 -16.10
N GLU A 566 -9.96 -2.44 -16.77
CA GLU A 566 -10.00 -2.23 -18.22
C GLU A 566 -9.23 -0.97 -18.70
N TYR A 567 -8.84 -0.07 -17.78
CA TYR A 567 -8.12 1.18 -18.08
C TYR A 567 -6.64 1.12 -17.71
N VAL A 568 -6.29 0.50 -16.60
CA VAL A 568 -4.92 0.36 -16.08
C VAL A 568 -4.80 -0.99 -15.39
N PRO A 569 -4.21 -1.99 -16.05
CA PRO A 569 -4.04 -3.32 -15.45
C PRO A 569 -3.18 -3.27 -14.18
N PRO A 570 -3.56 -3.97 -13.12
CA PRO A 570 -2.81 -4.00 -11.88
C PRO A 570 -1.73 -5.08 -11.87
N PHE A 571 -0.69 -4.81 -11.12
CA PHE A 571 0.29 -5.81 -10.69
C PHE A 571 0.51 -5.65 -9.19
N GLN A 572 1.09 -6.67 -8.55
CA GLN A 572 1.41 -6.62 -7.14
C GLN A 572 2.90 -6.49 -6.92
N SER A 573 3.32 -5.50 -6.15
CA SER A 573 4.68 -5.39 -5.65
C SER A 573 4.79 -5.81 -4.18
N GLY A 574 5.94 -6.38 -3.80
CA GLY A 574 6.48 -6.42 -2.45
C GLY A 574 5.66 -7.13 -1.37
N SER A 575 5.20 -8.36 -1.53
CA SER A 575 4.37 -8.97 -0.52
C SER A 575 4.56 -10.45 -0.27
N GLU A 576 5.77 -10.86 -0.03
CA GLU A 576 6.03 -12.22 0.45
C GLU A 576 5.70 -12.42 1.95
N GLN A 577 5.03 -11.46 2.61
CA GLN A 577 4.83 -11.43 4.05
C GLN A 577 3.60 -12.19 4.56
N TYR A 578 2.72 -12.66 3.67
CA TYR A 578 1.49 -13.35 4.04
C TYR A 578 1.47 -14.80 3.58
N SER A 579 0.46 -15.53 3.98
CA SER A 579 0.21 -16.85 3.40
C SER A 579 0.27 -16.76 1.88
N ARG A 580 1.41 -17.16 1.33
CA ARG A 580 1.75 -17.01 -0.10
C ARG A 580 0.67 -17.60 -1.01
N TRP A 581 0.04 -18.68 -0.59
CA TRP A 581 -1.02 -19.34 -1.35
C TRP A 581 -2.28 -18.51 -1.46
N PHE A 582 -2.77 -17.95 -0.36
CA PHE A 582 -3.97 -17.10 -0.38
C PHE A 582 -3.74 -15.88 -1.24
N TRP A 583 -2.58 -15.25 -1.06
CA TRP A 583 -2.27 -14.06 -1.78
C TRP A 583 -2.10 -14.30 -3.29
N MET A 584 -1.35 -15.34 -3.70
CA MET A 584 -1.17 -15.70 -5.11
C MET A 584 -2.48 -16.11 -5.75
N ALA A 585 -3.33 -16.87 -5.03
CA ALA A 585 -4.64 -17.26 -5.49
C ALA A 585 -5.58 -16.06 -5.68
N PHE A 586 -5.53 -15.11 -4.74
CA PHE A 586 -6.28 -13.87 -4.86
C PHE A 586 -5.84 -13.06 -6.09
N CYS A 587 -4.55 -12.82 -6.26
CA CYS A 587 -4.03 -12.08 -7.42
C CYS A 587 -4.42 -12.76 -8.75
N ALA A 588 -4.37 -14.09 -8.81
CA ALA A 588 -4.76 -14.84 -10.00
C ALA A 588 -6.27 -14.75 -10.28
N ALA A 589 -7.12 -14.80 -9.25
CA ALA A 589 -8.57 -14.62 -9.39
C ALA A 589 -8.92 -13.17 -9.79
N ASP A 590 -8.21 -12.20 -9.21
CA ASP A 590 -8.40 -10.76 -9.39
C ASP A 590 -7.86 -10.24 -10.74
N GLY A 591 -7.35 -11.11 -11.62
CA GLY A 591 -6.85 -10.74 -12.94
C GLY A 591 -5.58 -9.89 -12.93
N GLN A 592 -4.82 -9.91 -11.82
CA GLN A 592 -3.55 -9.18 -11.75
C GLN A 592 -2.48 -9.84 -12.63
N MET A 593 -1.47 -9.05 -13.03
CA MET A 593 -0.34 -9.60 -13.77
C MET A 593 0.36 -10.69 -12.96
N PRO A 594 0.64 -11.84 -13.57
CA PRO A 594 1.41 -12.89 -12.92
C PRO A 594 2.78 -12.37 -12.48
N ARG A 595 3.18 -12.71 -11.26
CA ARG A 595 4.48 -12.36 -10.73
C ARG A 595 5.26 -13.61 -10.35
N LEU A 596 6.46 -13.71 -10.89
CA LEU A 596 7.40 -14.77 -10.55
C LEU A 596 8.00 -14.54 -9.16
N PRO A 597 8.28 -15.61 -8.38
CA PRO A 597 8.96 -15.49 -7.10
C PRO A 597 10.33 -14.83 -7.22
N ILE A 598 10.63 -13.89 -6.31
CA ILE A 598 11.87 -13.08 -6.35
C ILE A 598 13.09 -13.89 -5.97
N SER A 599 12.97 -14.79 -4.98
CA SER A 599 14.12 -15.52 -4.43
C SER A 599 14.71 -16.44 -5.48
N THR A 600 16.03 -16.37 -5.63
CA THR A 600 16.80 -17.28 -6.53
C THR A 600 16.59 -18.75 -6.18
N ASP A 601 16.26 -19.04 -4.92
CA ASP A 601 16.07 -20.39 -4.41
C ASP A 601 14.98 -21.19 -5.13
N TYR A 602 13.94 -20.51 -5.64
CA TYR A 602 12.88 -21.14 -6.43
C TYR A 602 13.38 -21.77 -7.73
N TYR A 603 14.51 -21.33 -8.24
CA TYR A 603 15.06 -21.69 -9.54
C TYR A 603 16.34 -22.51 -9.43
N GLU A 604 16.87 -22.67 -8.22
CA GLU A 604 18.11 -23.41 -8.00
C GLU A 604 17.86 -24.91 -7.84
N ASN A 605 18.62 -25.69 -8.57
CA ASN A 605 18.74 -27.14 -8.40
C ASN A 605 20.19 -27.54 -8.17
N ASP A 606 21.04 -26.59 -7.71
CA ASP A 606 22.47 -26.83 -7.56
C ASP A 606 22.78 -27.36 -6.16
N PRO A 607 23.50 -28.49 -6.03
CA PRO A 607 23.93 -29.05 -4.76
C PRO A 607 25.07 -28.27 -4.08
N GLY A 608 25.35 -27.03 -4.47
CA GLY A 608 26.36 -26.17 -3.86
C GLY A 608 26.16 -25.90 -2.37
N SER A 609 27.23 -25.48 -1.67
CA SER A 609 27.15 -25.14 -0.24
C SER A 609 26.11 -24.08 0.04
N LEU A 610 25.35 -24.28 1.10
CA LEU A 610 24.13 -23.60 1.39
C LEU A 610 24.17 -22.42 2.26
N PHE A 611 25.17 -22.31 3.09
CA PHE A 611 25.25 -21.16 3.96
C PHE A 611 25.80 -19.99 3.15
N PRO A 612 24.98 -18.97 2.88
CA PRO A 612 25.43 -17.86 2.07
C PRO A 612 26.56 -17.14 2.80
N ASN A 613 27.73 -17.09 2.15
CA ASN A 613 28.88 -16.34 2.63
C ASN A 613 29.34 -16.71 4.05
N GLY A 614 29.40 -18.02 4.37
CA GLY A 614 29.90 -18.50 5.66
C GLY A 614 31.42 -18.27 5.88
N GLY A 615 32.17 -18.07 4.79
CA GLY A 615 33.59 -17.67 4.81
C GLY A 615 33.80 -16.15 4.70
N PHE A 616 32.74 -15.35 4.65
CA PHE A 616 32.78 -13.88 4.62
C PHE A 616 33.58 -13.25 3.47
N GLU A 617 33.82 -13.98 2.40
CA GLU A 617 34.58 -13.50 1.24
C GLU A 617 33.82 -12.53 0.35
N ASP A 618 32.49 -12.58 0.39
CA ASP A 618 31.62 -11.64 -0.30
C ASP A 618 31.31 -10.43 0.58
N LEU A 619 31.69 -9.25 0.13
CA LEU A 619 31.51 -8.01 0.88
C LEU A 619 30.35 -7.17 0.32
N CYS A 620 29.76 -6.38 1.22
CA CYS A 620 28.88 -5.28 0.82
C CYS A 620 29.67 -4.24 0.03
N LEU A 621 28.98 -3.44 -0.79
CA LEU A 621 29.59 -2.31 -1.50
C LEU A 621 30.38 -1.41 -0.56
N GLY A 622 31.58 -1.01 -1.01
CA GLY A 622 32.51 -0.24 -0.20
C GLY A 622 33.34 -1.06 0.80
N GLY A 623 33.23 -2.41 0.79
CA GLY A 623 34.02 -3.27 1.65
C GLY A 623 33.61 -3.26 3.14
N GLN A 624 32.48 -2.66 3.44
CA GLN A 624 31.97 -2.56 4.82
C GLN A 624 30.94 -3.65 5.10
N GLY A 625 31.35 -4.68 5.83
CA GLY A 625 30.49 -5.76 6.27
C GLY A 625 30.33 -6.89 5.27
N ALA A 626 29.98 -8.05 5.78
CA ALA A 626 29.74 -9.26 5.02
C ALA A 626 28.36 -9.27 4.40
N ARG A 627 28.30 -9.65 3.14
CA ARG A 627 27.05 -9.84 2.43
C ARG A 627 26.26 -10.99 3.02
N PHE A 628 24.92 -10.94 2.92
CA PHE A 628 23.96 -11.85 3.59
C PHE A 628 23.95 -11.77 5.12
N TRP A 629 24.65 -10.77 5.71
CA TRP A 629 24.59 -10.47 7.13
C TRP A 629 23.92 -9.11 7.31
N GLU A 630 22.86 -9.10 8.14
CA GLU A 630 22.09 -7.89 8.42
C GLU A 630 22.98 -6.87 9.14
N LYS A 631 22.79 -5.59 8.86
CA LYS A 631 23.47 -4.47 9.51
C LYS A 631 24.99 -4.55 9.39
N PRO A 632 25.55 -4.15 8.24
CA PRO A 632 27.00 -4.10 8.02
C PRO A 632 27.79 -3.40 9.13
N GLU A 633 27.18 -2.44 9.80
CA GLU A 633 27.74 -1.70 10.94
C GLU A 633 27.85 -2.52 12.24
N SER A 634 27.28 -3.70 12.29
CA SER A 634 27.33 -4.58 13.47
C SER A 634 28.60 -5.42 13.57
N HIS A 635 29.43 -5.43 12.53
CA HIS A 635 30.63 -6.26 12.45
C HIS A 635 31.69 -5.61 11.55
N ASP A 636 32.92 -6.05 11.69
CA ASP A 636 34.03 -5.66 10.85
C ASP A 636 34.52 -6.87 10.03
N ILE A 637 35.14 -6.61 8.89
CA ILE A 637 35.85 -7.63 8.11
C ILE A 637 37.33 -7.50 8.38
N VAL A 638 37.95 -8.63 8.75
CA VAL A 638 39.39 -8.72 9.02
C VAL A 638 40.02 -9.54 7.91
N THR A 639 41.03 -8.97 7.27
CA THR A 639 41.80 -9.64 6.20
C THR A 639 43.11 -10.20 6.74
N GLY A 640 43.43 -11.42 6.34
CA GLY A 640 44.72 -12.05 6.64
C GLY A 640 44.82 -12.81 7.97
N ASP A 641 43.71 -12.84 8.76
CA ASP A 641 43.60 -13.69 9.95
C ASP A 641 42.32 -14.53 9.82
N ALA A 642 42.33 -15.47 8.89
CA ALA A 642 41.21 -16.35 8.56
C ALA A 642 41.74 -17.78 8.36
N PRO A 643 41.06 -18.82 8.93
CA PRO A 643 41.36 -20.22 8.67
C PRO A 643 41.03 -20.69 7.26
N GLU A 644 40.00 -20.10 6.67
CA GLU A 644 39.51 -20.42 5.32
C GLU A 644 39.49 -19.13 4.49
N GLY A 645 39.95 -19.16 3.24
CA GLY A 645 39.96 -18.00 2.37
C GLY A 645 40.92 -16.89 2.81
N ARG A 646 40.43 -15.63 2.75
CA ARG A 646 41.22 -14.42 3.05
C ARG A 646 40.63 -13.57 4.17
N GLN A 647 39.37 -13.77 4.51
CA GLN A 647 38.63 -12.86 5.38
C GLN A 647 37.89 -13.59 6.50
N ALA A 648 37.82 -12.93 7.64
CA ALA A 648 37.01 -13.37 8.78
C ALA A 648 36.13 -12.23 9.27
N LEU A 649 35.01 -12.54 9.87
CA LEU A 649 34.11 -11.56 10.46
C LEU A 649 34.42 -11.32 11.93
N ARG A 650 34.62 -10.05 12.33
CA ARG A 650 34.87 -9.65 13.72
C ARG A 650 33.56 -9.06 14.30
N VAL A 651 33.19 -9.54 15.49
CA VAL A 651 32.18 -8.90 16.33
C VAL A 651 32.80 -8.39 17.61
N ALA A 652 32.73 -7.10 17.86
CA ALA A 652 33.34 -6.47 19.01
C ALA A 652 32.33 -5.56 19.74
N THR A 653 32.48 -5.47 21.09
CA THR A 653 31.71 -4.53 21.91
C THR A 653 32.55 -4.00 23.07
N ASP A 654 32.38 -2.73 23.40
CA ASP A 654 32.97 -2.06 24.55
C ASP A 654 32.32 -2.37 25.91
N GLY A 655 31.20 -3.11 25.84
CA GLY A 655 30.41 -3.51 27.01
C GLY A 655 29.24 -2.60 27.36
N ALA A 656 29.07 -1.49 26.65
CA ALA A 656 27.94 -0.60 26.86
C ALA A 656 26.63 -1.19 26.30
N ARG A 657 26.74 -1.98 25.24
CA ARG A 657 25.60 -2.66 24.57
C ARG A 657 26.00 -4.06 24.09
N LYS A 658 24.97 -4.89 23.90
CA LYS A 658 25.13 -6.15 23.16
C LYS A 658 25.34 -5.84 21.68
N GLN A 659 26.35 -6.44 21.05
CA GLN A 659 26.55 -6.38 19.61
C GLN A 659 26.19 -7.73 18.99
N VAL A 660 25.44 -7.71 17.90
CA VAL A 660 24.94 -8.92 17.22
C VAL A 660 25.03 -8.75 15.72
N ALA A 661 25.89 -9.55 15.08
CA ALA A 661 25.84 -9.76 13.65
C ALA A 661 24.84 -10.90 13.36
N ARG A 662 23.87 -10.66 12.47
CA ARG A 662 22.83 -11.63 12.10
C ARG A 662 22.90 -11.97 10.63
N SER A 663 22.73 -13.23 10.28
CA SER A 663 22.46 -13.59 8.90
C SER A 663 21.06 -13.09 8.49
N ILE A 664 20.84 -12.97 7.18
CA ILE A 664 19.49 -12.91 6.64
C ILE A 664 18.70 -14.15 7.08
N ALA A 665 17.38 -14.04 7.18
CA ALA A 665 16.53 -15.19 7.49
C ALA A 665 16.64 -16.24 6.38
N ILE A 666 16.81 -17.49 6.75
CA ILE A 666 16.82 -18.63 5.84
C ILE A 666 15.53 -19.41 6.08
N ASP A 667 14.64 -19.40 5.11
CA ASP A 667 13.32 -20.03 5.21
C ASP A 667 13.13 -21.22 4.24
N THR A 668 14.14 -21.56 3.46
CA THR A 668 14.00 -22.44 2.30
C THR A 668 14.84 -23.72 2.30
N PHE A 669 15.81 -23.85 3.20
CA PHE A 669 16.83 -24.92 3.09
C PHE A 669 16.83 -25.92 4.24
N TRP A 670 15.79 -25.98 5.00
CA TRP A 670 15.68 -26.87 6.13
C TRP A 670 14.34 -27.62 6.11
N LYS A 671 14.32 -28.76 6.81
CA LYS A 671 13.14 -29.62 6.93
C LYS A 671 12.78 -29.80 8.38
N GLU A 672 11.49 -29.73 8.71
CA GLU A 672 10.97 -30.04 10.03
C GLU A 672 11.29 -31.48 10.41
N GLY A 673 11.57 -31.72 11.70
CA GLY A 673 11.91 -33.03 12.24
C GLY A 673 13.34 -33.51 11.94
N THR A 674 14.09 -32.76 11.14
CA THR A 674 15.46 -33.15 10.76
C THR A 674 16.47 -32.54 11.71
N THR A 675 17.51 -33.32 12.03
CA THR A 675 18.65 -32.87 12.82
C THR A 675 19.70 -32.27 11.91
N TYR A 676 20.22 -31.12 12.29
CA TYR A 676 21.26 -30.39 11.58
C TYR A 676 22.50 -30.20 12.45
N ARG A 677 23.66 -30.13 11.82
CA ARG A 677 24.91 -29.73 12.44
C ARG A 677 25.35 -28.37 11.91
N VAL A 678 25.62 -27.45 12.83
CA VAL A 678 26.32 -26.21 12.49
C VAL A 678 27.77 -26.29 12.93
N SER A 679 28.70 -25.84 12.10
CA SER A 679 30.07 -25.73 12.44
C SER A 679 30.66 -24.37 12.06
N ALA A 680 31.64 -23.89 12.82
CA ALA A 680 32.32 -22.64 12.54
C ALA A 680 33.72 -22.63 13.14
N TRP A 681 34.62 -21.89 12.52
CA TRP A 681 35.85 -21.46 13.16
C TRP A 681 35.56 -20.25 14.03
N LEU A 682 36.00 -20.31 15.30
CA LEU A 682 35.87 -19.18 16.22
C LEU A 682 37.22 -18.93 16.88
N LYS A 683 37.53 -17.62 17.12
CA LYS A 683 38.76 -17.18 17.80
C LYS A 683 38.44 -16.02 18.73
N GLY A 684 38.65 -16.16 20.02
CA GLY A 684 38.58 -15.04 20.96
C GLY A 684 39.78 -14.10 20.75
N GLU A 685 39.55 -12.82 20.72
CA GLU A 685 40.59 -11.79 20.76
C GLU A 685 40.82 -11.24 22.17
N LYS A 686 39.85 -11.45 23.08
CA LYS A 686 39.91 -11.10 24.51
C LYS A 686 39.37 -12.24 25.33
N ASP A 687 39.92 -12.46 26.51
CA ASP A 687 39.45 -13.48 27.46
C ASP A 687 38.18 -13.01 28.13
N ASN A 688 37.06 -13.27 27.51
CA ASN A 688 35.75 -12.97 28.06
C ASN A 688 34.72 -14.00 27.63
N ARG A 689 33.58 -13.95 28.30
CA ARG A 689 32.48 -14.92 28.14
C ARG A 689 31.50 -14.45 27.06
N SER A 690 31.84 -14.59 25.79
CA SER A 690 30.94 -14.35 24.69
C SER A 690 30.21 -15.63 24.26
N ASN A 691 29.00 -15.51 23.77
CA ASN A 691 28.24 -16.68 23.27
C ASN A 691 28.80 -17.23 21.95
N GLY A 692 29.38 -16.39 21.11
CA GLY A 692 29.86 -16.80 19.79
C GLY A 692 28.73 -16.99 18.79
N LEU A 693 28.71 -18.11 18.06
CA LEU A 693 27.69 -18.40 17.06
C LEU A 693 26.49 -19.10 17.69
N SER A 694 25.32 -18.52 17.56
CA SER A 694 24.05 -19.15 17.89
C SER A 694 23.18 -19.32 16.64
N VAL A 695 22.51 -20.45 16.55
CA VAL A 695 21.56 -20.79 15.48
C VAL A 695 20.21 -21.10 16.09
N SER A 696 19.15 -20.54 15.53
CA SER A 696 17.78 -20.77 16.02
C SER A 696 16.79 -20.92 14.87
N ALA A 697 16.03 -21.99 14.90
CA ALA A 697 14.81 -22.14 14.12
C ALA A 697 13.68 -21.43 14.86
N ILE A 698 13.07 -20.43 14.25
CA ILE A 698 12.13 -19.52 14.92
C ILE A 698 10.85 -19.33 14.11
N ALA A 699 9.77 -19.01 14.84
CA ALA A 699 8.59 -18.39 14.25
C ALA A 699 8.13 -17.22 15.15
N PRO A 700 7.56 -16.16 14.59
CA PRO A 700 6.98 -15.09 15.37
C PRO A 700 5.72 -15.58 16.08
N LEU A 701 5.57 -15.19 17.35
CA LEU A 701 4.41 -15.50 18.17
C LEU A 701 4.16 -14.34 19.15
N ASN A 702 3.02 -13.68 19.05
CA ASN A 702 2.60 -12.57 19.92
C ASN A 702 3.68 -11.48 20.09
N GLY A 703 4.25 -11.01 18.98
CA GLY A 703 5.29 -9.97 18.95
C GLY A 703 6.66 -10.40 19.47
N LYS A 704 6.84 -11.72 19.75
CA LYS A 704 8.12 -12.32 20.15
C LYS A 704 8.44 -13.50 19.22
N TYR A 705 9.71 -13.85 19.15
CA TYR A 705 10.11 -15.07 18.44
C TYR A 705 10.11 -16.26 19.39
N LYS A 706 9.41 -17.33 18.99
CA LYS A 706 9.47 -18.65 19.64
C LYS A 706 10.54 -19.49 18.94
N SER A 707 11.39 -20.18 19.73
CA SER A 707 12.37 -21.12 19.20
C SER A 707 11.77 -22.51 19.06
N PHE A 708 12.06 -23.17 17.94
CA PHE A 708 11.68 -24.54 17.57
C PHE A 708 12.91 -25.43 17.37
N GLY A 709 14.02 -25.08 17.97
CA GLY A 709 15.29 -25.75 17.92
C GLY A 709 16.43 -24.74 17.82
N SER A 710 17.48 -24.96 18.59
CA SER A 710 18.63 -24.05 18.60
C SER A 710 19.91 -24.76 19.02
N CYS A 711 21.04 -24.19 18.61
CA CYS A 711 22.38 -24.57 19.00
C CYS A 711 23.24 -23.33 19.23
N SER A 712 24.24 -23.41 20.12
CA SER A 712 25.17 -22.32 20.35
C SER A 712 26.61 -22.87 20.48
N LEU A 713 27.52 -22.23 19.75
CA LEU A 713 28.97 -22.50 19.80
C LEU A 713 29.63 -21.35 20.57
N LYS A 714 30.32 -21.68 21.67
CA LYS A 714 30.96 -20.67 22.52
C LYS A 714 32.33 -20.28 21.99
N VAL A 715 32.66 -19.00 22.09
CA VAL A 715 33.96 -18.49 21.73
C VAL A 715 35.05 -19.13 22.64
N PRO A 716 36.13 -19.70 22.08
CA PRO A 716 37.25 -20.20 22.87
C PRO A 716 38.02 -19.05 23.53
N PRO A 717 38.76 -19.31 24.63
CA PRO A 717 39.68 -18.34 25.22
C PRO A 717 40.68 -17.83 24.18
N ALA A 718 41.08 -16.56 24.27
CA ALA A 718 41.99 -15.93 23.29
C ALA A 718 43.33 -16.69 23.10
N ARG A 719 43.83 -17.26 24.20
CA ARG A 719 45.08 -18.06 24.19
C ARG A 719 45.01 -19.34 23.36
N GLU A 720 43.80 -19.83 23.02
CA GLU A 720 43.62 -21.07 22.26
C GLU A 720 43.61 -20.84 20.74
N GLY A 721 43.62 -19.60 20.29
CA GLY A 721 43.54 -19.24 18.86
C GLY A 721 42.29 -19.74 18.20
N TRP A 722 42.37 -20.02 16.88
CA TRP A 722 41.27 -20.54 16.10
C TRP A 722 40.90 -21.98 16.48
N LYS A 723 39.61 -22.22 16.71
CA LYS A 723 39.03 -23.55 16.96
C LYS A 723 37.88 -23.82 16.01
N ARG A 724 37.86 -24.97 15.36
CA ARG A 724 36.68 -25.49 14.66
C ARG A 724 35.72 -26.09 15.69
N LEU A 725 34.55 -25.52 15.84
CA LEU A 725 33.51 -25.98 16.77
C LEU A 725 32.30 -26.45 15.98
N SER A 726 31.54 -27.38 16.55
CA SER A 726 30.31 -27.87 15.96
C SER A 726 29.27 -28.21 17.02
N GLY A 727 28.00 -28.17 16.64
CA GLY A 727 26.88 -28.52 17.48
C GLY A 727 25.68 -28.98 16.66
N GLU A 728 24.83 -29.81 17.26
CA GLU A 728 23.66 -30.38 16.59
C GLU A 728 22.37 -29.84 17.22
N PHE A 729 21.32 -29.68 16.40
CA PHE A 729 19.98 -29.38 16.86
C PHE A 729 18.95 -29.94 15.87
N THR A 730 17.73 -30.23 16.39
CA THR A 730 16.60 -30.68 15.57
C THR A 730 15.60 -29.57 15.41
N ILE A 731 15.12 -29.34 14.20
CA ILE A 731 14.11 -28.33 13.90
C ILE A 731 12.73 -28.90 14.18
N GLY A 732 12.00 -28.31 15.13
CA GLY A 732 10.67 -28.69 15.51
C GLY A 732 9.58 -28.19 14.54
N LYS A 733 8.40 -28.79 14.64
CA LYS A 733 7.24 -28.42 13.82
C LYS A 733 6.78 -27.00 14.13
N GLY A 734 6.59 -26.20 13.09
CA GLY A 734 6.10 -24.81 13.17
C GLY A 734 7.19 -23.74 13.07
N ALA A 735 8.46 -24.13 12.84
CA ALA A 735 9.51 -23.18 12.49
C ALA A 735 9.21 -22.53 11.12
N GLN A 736 9.44 -21.23 11.01
CA GLN A 736 9.20 -20.48 9.78
C GLN A 736 10.50 -19.92 9.19
N SER A 737 11.52 -19.70 9.99
CA SER A 737 12.81 -19.25 9.52
C SER A 737 13.95 -19.76 10.39
N LEU A 738 15.13 -19.81 9.81
CA LEU A 738 16.39 -20.17 10.48
C LEU A 738 17.29 -18.94 10.48
N ARG A 739 17.83 -18.59 11.65
CA ARG A 739 18.78 -17.48 11.80
C ARG A 739 20.04 -17.90 12.48
N PHE A 740 21.15 -17.41 11.95
CA PHE A 740 22.47 -17.49 12.53
C PHE A 740 22.83 -16.13 13.13
N MET A 741 23.36 -16.11 14.33
CA MET A 741 23.71 -14.90 15.05
C MET A 741 25.09 -15.05 15.69
N LEU A 742 25.95 -14.08 15.45
CA LEU A 742 27.23 -13.94 16.15
C LEU A 742 27.03 -12.90 17.26
N ASP A 743 27.01 -13.39 18.50
CA ASP A 743 26.60 -12.61 19.67
C ASP A 743 27.81 -12.22 20.55
N ALA A 744 28.07 -10.93 20.72
CA ALA A 744 29.05 -10.37 21.63
C ALA A 744 28.38 -9.67 22.83
N TYR A 745 28.80 -10.01 24.05
CA TYR A 745 28.33 -9.45 25.30
C TYR A 745 29.45 -8.98 26.19
N GLY A 746 29.25 -7.88 26.89
CA GLY A 746 30.32 -7.30 27.74
C GLY A 746 31.48 -6.74 26.88
N LYS A 747 32.59 -6.42 27.51
CA LYS A 747 33.81 -5.98 26.78
C LYS A 747 34.45 -7.17 26.09
N THR A 748 34.06 -7.45 24.85
CA THR A 748 34.52 -8.63 24.11
C THR A 748 34.81 -8.29 22.66
N SER A 749 35.67 -9.12 22.08
CA SER A 749 35.92 -9.19 20.65
C SER A 749 36.28 -10.61 20.27
N PHE A 750 35.73 -11.09 19.16
CA PHE A 750 36.05 -12.39 18.60
C PHE A 750 35.89 -12.38 17.07
N LEU A 751 36.56 -13.36 16.45
CA LEU A 751 36.50 -13.62 15.03
C LEU A 751 35.71 -14.90 14.76
N ALA A 752 35.00 -14.91 13.65
CA ALA A 752 34.28 -16.08 13.11
C ALA A 752 34.62 -16.27 11.64
N ASP A 753 34.71 -17.53 11.20
CA ASP A 753 34.96 -17.89 9.81
C ASP A 753 34.44 -19.30 9.48
N GLY A 754 34.32 -19.63 8.19
CA GLY A 754 33.99 -20.95 7.67
C GLY A 754 32.72 -21.56 8.27
N ILE A 755 31.64 -20.81 8.40
CA ILE A 755 30.35 -21.33 8.91
C ILE A 755 29.76 -22.32 7.91
N THR A 756 29.47 -23.55 8.39
CA THR A 756 28.82 -24.60 7.59
C THR A 756 27.55 -25.11 8.25
N PHE A 757 26.64 -25.57 7.42
CA PHE A 757 25.34 -26.10 7.85
C PHE A 757 25.09 -27.43 7.14
N GLU A 758 24.86 -28.50 7.89
CA GLU A 758 24.82 -29.88 7.38
C GLU A 758 23.57 -30.62 7.92
N GLU A 759 22.98 -31.44 7.10
CA GLU A 759 21.83 -32.31 7.42
C GLU A 759 22.35 -33.68 7.89
N LYS A 760 21.79 -34.22 8.98
CA LYS A 760 22.03 -35.57 9.45
C LYS A 760 21.20 -36.57 8.65
N LEU A 761 21.87 -37.53 8.05
CA LEU A 761 21.23 -38.59 7.27
C LEU A 761 20.79 -39.75 8.20
N PRO A 762 19.88 -40.64 7.71
CA PRO A 762 19.43 -41.81 8.50
C PRO A 762 20.53 -42.75 8.96
N ASP A 763 21.63 -42.80 8.22
CA ASP A 763 22.81 -43.58 8.57
C ASP A 763 23.74 -42.92 9.63
N GLY A 764 23.32 -41.72 10.09
CA GLY A 764 24.06 -40.91 11.06
C GLY A 764 25.18 -40.07 10.48
N THR A 765 25.46 -40.15 9.19
CA THR A 765 26.41 -39.26 8.50
C THR A 765 25.81 -37.87 8.29
N PHE A 766 26.70 -36.90 7.97
CA PHE A 766 26.28 -35.54 7.67
C PHE A 766 26.62 -35.18 6.23
N ARG A 767 25.72 -34.47 5.58
CA ARG A 767 26.00 -33.88 4.27
C ARG A 767 25.73 -32.38 4.30
N PRO A 768 26.45 -31.56 3.55
CA PRO A 768 26.06 -30.18 3.35
C PRO A 768 24.61 -30.11 2.90
N VAL A 769 23.86 -29.22 3.53
CA VAL A 769 22.47 -29.01 3.10
C VAL A 769 22.50 -28.44 1.69
N ALA A 770 21.92 -29.11 0.70
CA ALA A 770 21.95 -28.66 -0.69
C ALA A 770 20.93 -27.57 -0.99
N ARG A 771 21.28 -26.60 -1.81
CA ARG A 771 20.34 -25.59 -2.35
C ARG A 771 19.37 -26.24 -3.35
N THR A 772 18.39 -26.96 -2.84
CA THR A 772 17.28 -27.43 -3.66
C THR A 772 16.02 -26.75 -3.19
N ALA A 773 15.27 -26.15 -4.11
CA ALA A 773 13.99 -25.58 -3.76
C ALA A 773 13.12 -26.63 -3.04
N PRO A 774 12.58 -26.35 -1.84
CA PRO A 774 11.66 -27.25 -1.16
C PRO A 774 10.44 -27.58 -2.04
N ASP A 775 9.81 -28.73 -1.80
CA ASP A 775 8.69 -29.18 -2.64
C ASP A 775 7.53 -28.18 -2.69
N ASN A 776 7.23 -27.51 -1.57
CA ASN A 776 6.24 -26.43 -1.53
C ASN A 776 6.59 -25.23 -2.41
N GLN A 777 7.88 -24.89 -2.54
CA GLN A 777 8.32 -23.83 -3.45
C GLN A 777 8.21 -24.27 -4.92
N LYS A 778 8.57 -25.50 -5.22
CA LYS A 778 8.37 -26.08 -6.57
C LYS A 778 6.90 -26.10 -6.96
N GLU A 779 6.03 -26.44 -6.01
CA GLU A 779 4.59 -26.44 -6.22
C GLU A 779 4.05 -25.01 -6.45
N MET A 780 4.52 -24.04 -5.67
CA MET A 780 4.17 -22.64 -5.85
C MET A 780 4.66 -22.12 -7.20
N LEU A 781 5.89 -22.41 -7.59
CA LEU A 781 6.41 -22.03 -8.91
C LEU A 781 5.57 -22.65 -10.02
N ALA A 782 5.19 -23.92 -9.90
CA ALA A 782 4.32 -24.58 -10.85
C ALA A 782 2.92 -23.98 -10.92
N PHE A 783 2.39 -23.49 -9.81
CA PHE A 783 1.14 -22.71 -9.78
C PHE A 783 1.28 -21.38 -10.56
N VAL A 784 2.34 -20.62 -10.30
CA VAL A 784 2.60 -19.36 -11.02
C VAL A 784 2.81 -19.60 -12.50
N GLU A 785 3.50 -20.67 -12.89
CA GLU A 785 3.67 -21.04 -14.29
C GLU A 785 2.34 -21.37 -14.99
N ARG A 786 1.40 -22.04 -14.31
CA ARG A 786 0.04 -22.25 -14.84
C ARG A 786 -0.73 -20.95 -14.95
N TRP A 787 -0.59 -20.05 -13.97
CA TRP A 787 -1.20 -18.72 -14.01
C TRP A 787 -0.67 -17.90 -15.18
N ILE A 788 0.64 -17.89 -15.43
CA ILE A 788 1.24 -17.21 -16.58
C ILE A 788 0.64 -17.74 -17.89
N ARG A 789 0.59 -19.08 -18.06
CA ARG A 789 0.02 -19.68 -19.29
C ARG A 789 -1.45 -19.32 -19.49
N LEU A 790 -2.22 -19.30 -18.42
CA LEU A 790 -3.63 -18.89 -18.49
C LEU A 790 -3.75 -17.41 -18.85
N TYR A 791 -3.03 -16.56 -18.13
CA TYR A 791 -3.10 -15.09 -18.25
C TYR A 791 -2.62 -14.60 -19.62
N CYS A 792 -1.48 -15.09 -20.10
CA CYS A 792 -0.94 -14.73 -21.42
C CYS A 792 -1.63 -15.44 -22.57
N GLY A 793 -2.29 -16.57 -22.32
CA GLY A 793 -2.94 -17.44 -23.30
C GLY A 793 -4.45 -17.23 -23.41
N GLU A 794 -5.20 -18.32 -23.18
CA GLU A 794 -6.66 -18.36 -23.37
C GLU A 794 -7.43 -17.38 -22.49
N GLY A 795 -6.92 -17.07 -21.30
CA GLY A 795 -7.52 -16.13 -20.34
C GLY A 795 -7.28 -14.66 -20.65
N ARG A 796 -6.34 -14.35 -21.55
CA ARG A 796 -5.82 -12.99 -21.79
C ARG A 796 -6.91 -11.93 -21.98
N LYS A 797 -7.91 -12.21 -22.83
CA LYS A 797 -8.94 -11.23 -23.15
C LYS A 797 -9.84 -10.86 -21.97
N TRP A 798 -9.94 -11.72 -20.96
CA TRP A 798 -10.70 -11.49 -19.74
C TRP A 798 -9.80 -10.99 -18.61
N LEU A 799 -8.75 -11.75 -18.26
CA LEU A 799 -7.94 -11.51 -17.07
C LEU A 799 -6.91 -10.38 -17.24
N ALA A 800 -6.40 -10.15 -18.44
CA ALA A 800 -5.43 -9.07 -18.68
C ALA A 800 -6.08 -7.78 -19.20
N HIS A 801 -7.21 -7.88 -19.89
CA HIS A 801 -7.79 -6.76 -20.61
C HIS A 801 -9.29 -6.57 -20.40
N GLY A 802 -9.92 -7.47 -19.66
CA GLY A 802 -11.35 -7.43 -19.41
C GLY A 802 -11.72 -6.43 -18.29
N ARG A 803 -13.00 -6.27 -18.11
CA ARG A 803 -13.55 -5.58 -16.94
C ARG A 803 -14.11 -6.59 -15.95
N GLU A 804 -13.90 -6.32 -14.68
CA GLU A 804 -14.49 -7.12 -13.62
C GLU A 804 -16.00 -6.84 -13.49
N LEU A 805 -16.76 -7.90 -13.24
CA LEU A 805 -18.19 -7.88 -12.98
C LEU A 805 -18.47 -8.32 -11.53
N HIS A 806 -19.72 -8.22 -11.07
CA HIS A 806 -20.12 -8.82 -9.81
C HIS A 806 -19.74 -10.31 -9.77
N PRO A 807 -19.05 -10.78 -8.73
CA PRO A 807 -18.56 -12.14 -8.64
C PRO A 807 -19.69 -13.17 -8.50
N PRO A 808 -19.45 -14.44 -8.80
CA PRO A 808 -20.39 -15.50 -8.45
C PRO A 808 -20.48 -15.65 -6.92
N LYS A 809 -21.68 -15.95 -6.42
CA LYS A 809 -21.81 -16.49 -5.04
C LYS A 809 -21.22 -17.89 -5.03
N ILE A 810 -20.37 -18.18 -4.04
CA ILE A 810 -19.69 -19.47 -3.91
C ILE A 810 -20.00 -20.04 -2.54
N ASP A 811 -20.49 -21.28 -2.55
CA ASP A 811 -20.61 -22.12 -1.35
C ASP A 811 -19.43 -23.09 -1.36
N CYS A 812 -18.48 -22.88 -0.47
CA CYS A 812 -17.29 -23.71 -0.28
C CYS A 812 -16.88 -23.73 1.19
N GLU A 813 -15.98 -24.65 1.52
CA GLU A 813 -15.37 -24.69 2.85
C GLU A 813 -14.54 -23.42 3.11
N SER A 814 -14.36 -23.11 4.37
CA SER A 814 -13.44 -22.07 4.84
C SER A 814 -12.29 -22.71 5.59
N VAL A 815 -11.13 -22.09 5.53
CA VAL A 815 -9.93 -22.51 6.25
C VAL A 815 -9.45 -21.39 7.17
N ALA A 816 -9.20 -21.75 8.43
CA ALA A 816 -8.55 -20.86 9.38
C ALA A 816 -7.04 -20.92 9.16
N TYR A 817 -6.41 -19.76 9.12
CA TYR A 817 -4.97 -19.65 9.06
C TYR A 817 -4.48 -18.44 9.85
N HIS A 818 -3.26 -18.54 10.29
CA HIS A 818 -2.60 -17.59 11.15
C HIS A 818 -1.63 -16.75 10.36
N GLU A 819 -1.74 -15.44 10.45
CA GLU A 819 -0.86 -14.49 9.79
C GLU A 819 -0.12 -13.63 10.80
N ASN A 820 1.11 -13.29 10.50
CA ASN A 820 1.83 -12.24 11.20
C ASN A 820 1.94 -11.00 10.30
N PHE A 821 1.22 -9.95 10.66
CA PHE A 821 1.31 -8.67 9.95
C PHE A 821 2.13 -7.67 10.74
N ARG A 822 3.35 -7.38 10.29
CA ARG A 822 4.25 -6.41 10.92
C ARG A 822 4.40 -6.61 12.44
N GLY A 823 4.49 -7.88 12.86
CA GLY A 823 4.63 -8.26 14.27
C GLY A 823 3.33 -8.41 15.05
N THR A 824 2.18 -8.34 14.39
CA THR A 824 0.88 -8.69 14.99
C THR A 824 0.37 -10.00 14.40
N GLU A 825 0.06 -10.92 15.30
CA GLU A 825 -0.58 -12.18 14.97
C GLU A 825 -2.06 -11.96 14.69
N ILE A 826 -2.54 -12.46 13.56
CA ILE A 826 -3.92 -12.31 13.12
C ILE A 826 -4.44 -13.68 12.72
N ASP A 827 -5.51 -14.11 13.38
CA ASP A 827 -6.26 -15.27 12.96
C ASP A 827 -7.27 -14.86 11.90
N ASN A 828 -7.19 -15.48 10.74
CA ASN A 828 -8.07 -15.25 9.61
C ASN A 828 -8.82 -16.52 9.21
N VAL A 829 -10.04 -16.34 8.72
CA VAL A 829 -10.83 -17.38 8.06
C VAL A 829 -11.05 -16.96 6.62
N LYS A 830 -10.62 -17.78 5.66
CA LYS A 830 -10.76 -17.50 4.24
C LYS A 830 -11.50 -18.63 3.54
N PRO A 831 -12.24 -18.32 2.45
CA PRO A 831 -12.80 -19.35 1.59
C PRO A 831 -11.68 -20.17 0.96
N THR A 832 -11.93 -21.47 0.76
CA THR A 832 -10.98 -22.38 0.09
C THR A 832 -10.91 -22.15 -1.41
N VAL A 833 -11.91 -21.46 -1.98
CA VAL A 833 -11.97 -21.14 -3.39
C VAL A 833 -12.33 -19.67 -3.57
N PHE A 834 -11.49 -18.93 -4.28
CA PHE A 834 -11.82 -17.59 -4.78
C PHE A 834 -12.52 -17.66 -6.12
N GLY A 835 -13.42 -16.71 -6.38
CA GLY A 835 -14.09 -16.60 -7.67
C GLY A 835 -14.40 -15.17 -8.06
N THR A 836 -14.16 -14.85 -9.33
CA THR A 836 -14.46 -13.55 -9.96
C THR A 836 -15.18 -13.74 -11.28
N ALA A 837 -15.75 -12.70 -11.81
CA ALA A 837 -16.44 -12.70 -13.10
C ALA A 837 -15.91 -11.58 -13.99
N TRP A 838 -15.75 -11.87 -15.27
CA TRP A 838 -15.07 -11.00 -16.23
C TRP A 838 -15.86 -10.85 -17.53
N GLU A 839 -15.77 -9.67 -18.13
CA GLU A 839 -16.26 -9.41 -19.48
C GLU A 839 -15.15 -8.85 -20.35
N ALA A 840 -14.89 -9.51 -21.46
CA ALA A 840 -13.91 -9.06 -22.45
C ALA A 840 -14.50 -7.95 -23.35
N ALA A 841 -13.63 -7.23 -24.07
CA ALA A 841 -14.02 -6.17 -25.00
C ALA A 841 -14.99 -6.64 -26.12
N ASP A 842 -14.95 -7.94 -26.47
CA ASP A 842 -15.88 -8.56 -27.44
C ASP A 842 -17.27 -8.92 -26.82
N GLY A 843 -17.49 -8.57 -25.54
CA GLY A 843 -18.72 -8.85 -24.79
C GLY A 843 -18.86 -10.31 -24.32
N THR A 844 -17.86 -11.17 -24.56
CA THR A 844 -17.85 -12.53 -23.99
C THR A 844 -17.52 -12.47 -22.50
N ARG A 845 -18.05 -13.42 -21.73
CA ARG A 845 -17.89 -13.47 -20.27
C ARG A 845 -17.24 -14.77 -19.83
N ALA A 846 -16.56 -14.70 -18.70
CA ALA A 846 -15.97 -15.87 -18.06
C ALA A 846 -15.98 -15.73 -16.53
N LEU A 847 -16.05 -16.87 -15.85
CA LEU A 847 -15.83 -16.97 -14.41
C LEU A 847 -14.43 -17.52 -14.18
N MET A 848 -13.70 -16.94 -13.26
CA MET A 848 -12.40 -17.43 -12.82
C MET A 848 -12.54 -18.00 -11.42
N PHE A 849 -12.06 -19.23 -11.21
CA PHE A 849 -12.03 -19.88 -9.90
C PHE A 849 -10.60 -20.31 -9.57
N VAL A 850 -10.22 -20.16 -8.31
CA VAL A 850 -8.89 -20.57 -7.81
C VAL A 850 -9.05 -21.31 -6.50
N ASN A 851 -8.69 -22.60 -6.50
CA ASN A 851 -8.57 -23.38 -5.28
C ASN A 851 -7.23 -23.07 -4.59
N VAL A 852 -7.29 -22.45 -3.42
CA VAL A 852 -6.10 -22.04 -2.65
C VAL A 852 -5.46 -23.19 -1.87
N THR A 853 -6.15 -24.32 -1.76
CA THR A 853 -5.72 -25.44 -0.90
C THR A 853 -5.01 -26.56 -1.67
N PRO A 854 -4.16 -27.34 -1.01
CA PRO A 854 -3.54 -28.53 -1.58
C PRO A 854 -4.48 -29.74 -1.65
N TYR A 855 -5.79 -29.52 -1.46
CA TYR A 855 -6.81 -30.56 -1.44
C TYR A 855 -7.87 -30.32 -2.50
N GLU A 856 -8.55 -31.39 -2.89
CA GLU A 856 -9.74 -31.31 -3.73
C GLU A 856 -10.85 -30.57 -2.97
N GLN A 857 -11.53 -29.62 -3.64
CA GLN A 857 -12.62 -28.83 -3.09
C GLN A 857 -13.91 -29.11 -3.84
N LYS A 858 -14.96 -29.49 -3.13
CA LYS A 858 -16.32 -29.56 -3.68
C LYS A 858 -17.01 -28.24 -3.43
N ILE A 859 -17.41 -27.55 -4.51
CA ILE A 859 -18.05 -26.25 -4.42
C ILE A 859 -19.39 -26.24 -5.13
N ALA A 860 -20.28 -25.35 -4.68
CA ALA A 860 -21.39 -24.88 -5.46
C ALA A 860 -21.24 -23.39 -5.75
N TYR A 861 -21.58 -22.96 -6.94
CA TYR A 861 -21.57 -21.55 -7.30
C TYR A 861 -22.82 -21.13 -8.04
N ARG A 862 -23.21 -19.87 -7.89
CA ARG A 862 -24.32 -19.27 -8.62
C ARG A 862 -23.87 -17.94 -9.22
N TRP A 863 -24.05 -17.80 -10.53
CA TRP A 863 -23.86 -16.55 -11.23
C TRP A 863 -25.00 -16.39 -12.24
N LYS A 864 -25.93 -15.46 -11.93
CA LYS A 864 -27.11 -15.18 -12.79
C LYS A 864 -27.90 -16.43 -13.17
N GLY A 865 -28.41 -17.17 -12.20
CA GLY A 865 -29.21 -18.36 -12.48
C GLY A 865 -29.20 -19.43 -11.40
N ALA A 866 -29.22 -20.71 -11.80
CA ALA A 866 -29.23 -21.84 -10.89
C ALA A 866 -27.84 -22.13 -10.30
N TRP A 867 -27.82 -22.77 -9.13
CA TRP A 867 -26.60 -23.27 -8.53
C TRP A 867 -26.00 -24.40 -9.37
N THR A 868 -24.71 -24.28 -9.65
CA THR A 868 -23.89 -25.29 -10.33
C THR A 868 -22.94 -25.91 -9.32
N ARG A 869 -22.89 -27.25 -9.26
CA ARG A 869 -21.94 -27.97 -8.40
C ARG A 869 -20.77 -28.49 -9.23
N THR A 870 -19.58 -28.40 -8.67
CA THR A 870 -18.36 -28.90 -9.32
C THR A 870 -17.30 -29.25 -8.28
N THR A 871 -16.23 -29.89 -8.74
CA THR A 871 -15.07 -30.22 -7.92
C THR A 871 -13.85 -29.55 -8.53
N MET A 872 -13.03 -28.93 -7.70
CA MET A 872 -11.76 -28.34 -8.07
C MET A 872 -10.59 -29.17 -7.56
N LYS A 873 -9.60 -29.38 -8.39
CA LYS A 873 -8.36 -30.07 -8.02
C LYS A 873 -7.50 -29.21 -7.08
N PRO A 874 -6.51 -29.78 -6.38
CA PRO A 874 -5.53 -29.02 -5.60
C PRO A 874 -4.90 -27.88 -6.42
N HIS A 875 -4.88 -26.68 -5.83
CA HIS A 875 -4.30 -25.47 -6.44
C HIS A 875 -4.71 -25.25 -7.91
N GLU A 876 -5.96 -25.57 -8.25
CA GLU A 876 -6.48 -25.42 -9.60
C GLU A 876 -6.84 -23.96 -9.91
N LEU A 877 -6.39 -23.51 -11.07
CA LEU A 877 -6.86 -22.31 -11.76
C LEU A 877 -7.87 -22.78 -12.84
N ARG A 878 -9.10 -22.29 -12.76
CA ARG A 878 -10.14 -22.68 -13.72
C ARG A 878 -10.86 -21.45 -14.26
N LEU A 879 -10.74 -21.26 -15.56
CA LEU A 879 -11.52 -20.28 -16.31
C LEU A 879 -12.70 -20.97 -16.99
N VAL A 880 -13.91 -20.48 -16.74
CA VAL A 880 -15.15 -21.04 -17.28
C VAL A 880 -15.83 -19.99 -18.18
N PRO A 881 -15.69 -20.07 -19.50
CA PRO A 881 -16.46 -19.22 -20.40
C PRO A 881 -17.95 -19.41 -20.19
N VAL A 882 -18.68 -18.29 -20.09
CA VAL A 882 -20.12 -18.28 -19.91
C VAL A 882 -20.78 -17.98 -21.27
N LEU A 883 -21.65 -18.87 -21.72
CA LEU A 883 -22.45 -18.64 -22.94
C LEU A 883 -23.36 -17.42 -22.68
N LYS A 884 -23.55 -16.60 -23.72
CA LYS A 884 -24.37 -15.37 -23.67
C LYS A 884 -25.81 -15.64 -23.25
#